data_af419a0442feb341af6af793261557e3
#
_entry.id   af419a0442feb341af6af793261557e3
#
_cell.length_a   1.000
_cell.length_b   1.000
_cell.length_c   1.000
_cell.angle_alpha   90.00
_cell.angle_beta   90.00
_cell.angle_gamma   90.00
#
_symmetry.space_group_name_H-M   'P 1'
#
loop_
_entity.id
_entity.type
_entity.pdbx_description
1 polymer ?
#
loop_
_entity_poly.entity_id
_entity_poly.type
_entity_poly.pdbx_seq_one_letter_code
_entity_poly.pdbx_strand_id
1 'polypeptide(L)'
;MRRKTFTALFALVLSTALAAPMPQEQPEEQRLGNAVSYDLPRLVAQKGVENVYDAIGALPGITVQNGVYMLGGRTIAVAINGKTQNVAYDQLQELLRAMPASGIERVEIVHNPAARMQANAPLIALTFKRGDAESAPFTAEVGGDMSLRHRTLFGERVSGTYRKGPFSLDLSYLHTHGRVLDALRTDIPEVLSPSVGQITNTQERLIATSKHSYRLAATYTLGERHTLTATYQGFNTNNDLSISNTDSHFGSADGKVKAWLHNARIDYSMPFGIRLGVEAAFYRAPERHVLLDYVNPFSLYPDYSPWLPVLSRQDFLVADSLRTDLWRAYIAGEHELNNGWAINYGAWFKKVKHNSVHHLRRHVQEHSVGWNYPEEHFTTAYVGVSKRFGEKLSAEMSVSADYYHRIIITQWRVLPTFSISYTPCEGNVLSLAVSGSRGYPHYSDMNGISQPDNGGYLYTLRTMSLMPSLHYQAQLSYVTKGGFQFRAWYNRASGHVMQQLYPDVFLKCVILSNKNIDRHQQVGLQAVMPHQFGSWLYTCLTLGGAWTRDKYEPTLWEVPVNSRIIHGEAKFTGVATLCSKPNIALSVDAFGQTKTQQGVWELPAHAQLDMSLRWMFCKDMATLRLFCNDVLTNGTPKYRYMVYDRGFDLRNVPRRHVGVSLTMRLGGTR
;
A
#
# COMPACT_ATOMS: atom_id res chain seq x y z
N MET A 1 10.63 -16.30 32.14
CA MET A 1 11.85 -15.59 31.72
C MET A 1 11.67 -14.65 30.51
N ARG A 2 10.77 -14.95 29.54
CA ARG A 2 10.56 -14.12 28.30
C ARG A 2 9.88 -12.74 28.49
N ARG A 3 9.14 -12.49 29.56
CA ARG A 3 8.48 -11.19 29.84
C ARG A 3 9.42 -10.10 30.39
N LYS A 4 10.47 -10.48 31.12
CA LYS A 4 11.37 -9.51 31.78
C LYS A 4 12.41 -8.88 30.84
N THR A 5 12.77 -9.56 29.74
CA THR A 5 13.76 -9.07 28.75
C THR A 5 13.18 -7.97 27.87
N PHE A 6 11.89 -8.02 27.58
CA PHE A 6 11.21 -7.02 26.74
C PHE A 6 11.02 -5.69 27.50
N THR A 7 10.72 -5.76 28.80
CA THR A 7 10.59 -4.58 29.68
C THR A 7 11.92 -3.87 29.90
N ALA A 8 13.02 -4.61 29.98
CA ALA A 8 14.36 -4.02 30.15
C ALA A 8 14.87 -3.32 28.87
N LEU A 9 14.60 -3.87 27.70
CA LEU A 9 14.93 -3.22 26.41
C LEU A 9 14.10 -1.94 26.21
N PHE A 10 12.84 -1.95 26.61
CA PHE A 10 11.93 -0.80 26.53
C PHE A 10 12.34 0.32 27.52
N ALA A 11 12.78 -0.05 28.72
CA ALA A 11 13.26 0.92 29.71
C ALA A 11 14.62 1.56 29.33
N LEU A 12 15.48 0.80 28.66
CA LEU A 12 16.77 1.30 28.18
C LEU A 12 16.59 2.31 27.04
N VAL A 13 15.60 2.08 26.15
CA VAL A 13 15.29 3.00 25.04
C VAL A 13 14.61 4.28 25.52
N LEU A 14 13.77 4.21 26.58
CA LEU A 14 13.12 5.39 27.13
C LEU A 14 14.10 6.32 27.86
N SER A 15 15.13 5.78 28.54
CA SER A 15 16.12 6.58 29.29
C SER A 15 17.11 7.33 28.38
N THR A 16 17.27 6.90 27.12
CA THR A 16 18.19 7.54 26.14
C THR A 16 17.52 8.59 25.27
N ALA A 17 16.17 8.70 25.28
CA ALA A 17 15.43 9.64 24.45
C ALA A 17 15.50 11.12 24.88
N LEU A 18 16.16 11.43 26.00
CA LEU A 18 16.22 12.78 26.59
C LEU A 18 17.46 13.60 26.22
N ALA A 19 18.31 13.14 25.33
CA ALA A 19 19.51 13.87 24.90
C ALA A 19 19.22 14.79 23.68
N ALA A 20 19.97 15.87 23.55
CA ALA A 20 19.71 17.00 22.66
C ALA A 20 19.47 16.66 21.17
N PRO A 21 18.52 17.34 20.49
CA PRO A 21 18.14 17.09 19.10
C PRO A 21 19.17 17.62 18.09
N MET A 22 19.23 16.94 16.92
CA MET A 22 19.99 17.45 15.76
C MET A 22 19.26 18.58 15.03
N PRO A 23 19.98 19.62 14.57
CA PRO A 23 19.39 20.57 13.64
C PRO A 23 19.14 19.87 12.30
N GLN A 24 17.89 19.81 11.85
CA GLN A 24 17.55 19.53 10.47
C GLN A 24 17.60 20.86 9.71
N GLU A 25 18.55 21.04 8.82
CA GLU A 25 18.49 22.09 7.81
C GLU A 25 17.31 21.73 6.89
N GLN A 26 16.25 22.50 7.00
CA GLN A 26 15.07 22.36 6.13
C GLN A 26 15.23 23.36 4.99
N PRO A 27 15.18 22.94 3.73
CA PRO A 27 15.10 23.85 2.60
C PRO A 27 13.81 24.70 2.73
N GLU A 28 13.95 26.02 2.68
CA GLU A 28 12.86 26.98 2.89
C GLU A 28 11.83 27.04 1.75
N GLU A 29 12.09 26.40 0.62
CA GLU A 29 11.25 26.53 -0.57
C GLU A 29 10.25 25.39 -0.70
N GLN A 30 8.96 25.76 -0.69
CA GLN A 30 7.78 24.93 -1.04
C GLN A 30 7.36 23.85 -0.02
N ARG A 31 7.06 24.23 1.21
CA ARG A 31 6.25 23.37 2.09
C ARG A 31 4.80 23.33 1.61
N LEU A 32 4.34 22.16 1.24
CA LEU A 32 2.91 21.86 1.09
C LEU A 32 2.26 22.00 2.49
N GLY A 33 1.68 23.11 2.82
CA GLY A 33 1.02 23.53 4.07
C GLY A 33 1.08 22.62 5.31
N ASN A 34 0.52 21.41 5.25
CA ASN A 34 0.47 20.42 6.34
C ASN A 34 1.38 19.19 6.07
N ALA A 35 2.35 19.30 5.16
CA ALA A 35 3.29 18.25 4.84
C ALA A 35 4.44 18.19 5.84
N VAL A 36 4.86 16.96 6.16
CA VAL A 36 6.07 16.70 6.93
C VAL A 36 7.14 16.17 5.96
N SER A 37 8.23 16.91 5.84
CA SER A 37 9.38 16.53 5.01
C SER A 37 10.34 15.63 5.78
N TYR A 38 10.89 14.62 5.11
CA TYR A 38 11.90 13.71 5.68
C TYR A 38 13.14 13.69 4.79
N ASP A 39 14.31 13.66 5.42
CA ASP A 39 15.59 13.40 4.75
C ASP A 39 15.70 11.89 4.43
N LEU A 40 14.88 11.46 3.47
CA LEU A 40 14.90 10.07 3.02
C LEU A 40 16.21 9.71 2.32
N PRO A 41 16.85 10.57 1.50
CA PRO A 41 18.16 10.28 0.92
C PRO A 41 19.20 9.85 1.94
N ARG A 42 19.25 10.52 3.09
CA ARG A 42 20.14 10.13 4.20
C ARG A 42 19.77 8.77 4.77
N LEU A 43 18.50 8.53 5.04
CA LEU A 43 18.03 7.25 5.58
C LEU A 43 18.28 6.09 4.59
N VAL A 44 18.04 6.30 3.30
CA VAL A 44 18.33 5.35 2.22
C VAL A 44 19.81 5.02 2.17
N ALA A 45 20.67 6.05 2.20
CA ALA A 45 22.12 5.87 2.19
C ALA A 45 22.60 5.12 3.43
N GLN A 46 22.08 5.44 4.62
CA GLN A 46 22.47 4.80 5.87
C GLN A 46 22.02 3.33 5.95
N LYS A 47 20.79 3.03 5.52
CA LYS A 47 20.22 1.66 5.56
C LYS A 47 20.64 0.78 4.38
N GLY A 48 21.11 1.38 3.28
CA GLY A 48 21.38 0.66 2.03
C GLY A 48 20.08 0.13 1.39
N VAL A 49 19.00 0.90 1.51
CA VAL A 49 17.73 0.58 0.87
C VAL A 49 17.86 0.80 -0.64
N GLU A 50 17.39 -0.15 -1.43
CA GLU A 50 17.68 -0.19 -2.86
C GLU A 50 16.56 0.36 -3.72
N ASN A 51 15.31 0.18 -3.31
CA ASN A 51 14.14 0.55 -4.10
C ASN A 51 13.19 1.46 -3.31
N VAL A 52 12.33 2.16 -4.06
CA VAL A 52 11.38 3.13 -3.49
C VAL A 52 10.36 2.46 -2.57
N TYR A 53 9.95 1.22 -2.86
CA TYR A 53 9.01 0.49 -2.01
C TYR A 53 9.58 0.32 -0.60
N ASP A 54 10.77 -0.22 -0.46
CA ASP A 54 11.40 -0.42 0.85
C ASP A 54 11.74 0.91 1.54
N ALA A 55 12.08 1.95 0.75
CA ALA A 55 12.35 3.29 1.26
C ALA A 55 11.11 3.91 1.92
N ILE A 56 9.93 3.78 1.33
CA ILE A 56 8.67 4.22 1.92
C ILE A 56 8.39 3.46 3.23
N GLY A 57 8.58 2.15 3.24
CA GLY A 57 8.41 1.32 4.45
C GLY A 57 9.34 1.70 5.61
N ALA A 58 10.50 2.28 5.30
CA ALA A 58 11.46 2.76 6.29
C ALA A 58 11.08 4.11 6.92
N LEU A 59 10.12 4.85 6.34
CA LEU A 59 9.70 6.16 6.85
C LEU A 59 9.10 6.04 8.26
N PRO A 60 9.37 7.02 9.12
CA PRO A 60 8.75 7.12 10.43
C PRO A 60 7.22 7.23 10.32
N GLY A 61 6.49 6.54 11.20
CA GLY A 61 5.03 6.59 11.24
C GLY A 61 4.32 5.77 10.17
N ILE A 62 5.04 5.21 9.20
CA ILE A 62 4.49 4.27 8.23
C ILE A 62 4.58 2.85 8.79
N THR A 63 3.48 2.12 8.72
CA THR A 63 3.41 0.69 9.00
C THR A 63 3.06 -0.09 7.74
N VAL A 64 3.48 -1.34 7.65
CA VAL A 64 3.16 -2.23 6.53
C VAL A 64 2.31 -3.37 7.05
N GLN A 65 1.07 -3.47 6.57
CA GLN A 65 0.15 -4.54 6.93
C GLN A 65 -0.24 -5.30 5.67
N ASN A 66 0.07 -6.60 5.62
CA ASN A 66 -0.17 -7.44 4.43
C ASN A 66 0.40 -6.85 3.12
N GLY A 67 1.57 -6.24 3.19
CA GLY A 67 2.20 -5.57 2.07
C GLY A 67 1.66 -4.16 1.77
N VAL A 68 0.60 -3.71 2.43
CA VAL A 68 -0.02 -2.39 2.23
C VAL A 68 0.56 -1.37 3.21
N TYR A 69 0.96 -0.19 2.69
CA TYR A 69 1.39 0.92 3.54
C TYR A 69 0.20 1.58 4.20
N MET A 70 0.31 1.74 5.50
CA MET A 70 -0.72 2.37 6.34
C MET A 70 -0.13 3.57 7.08
N LEU A 71 -0.93 4.60 7.22
CA LEU A 71 -0.63 5.79 8.03
C LEU A 71 -1.87 6.19 8.83
N GLY A 72 -1.80 6.06 10.15
CA GLY A 72 -2.95 6.34 11.02
C GLY A 72 -4.18 5.48 10.68
N GLY A 73 -3.97 4.17 10.41
CA GLY A 73 -5.04 3.24 10.08
C GLY A 73 -5.65 3.39 8.68
N ARG A 74 -5.07 4.21 7.81
CA ARG A 74 -5.53 4.42 6.42
C ARG A 74 -4.45 4.00 5.41
N THR A 75 -4.89 3.41 4.32
CA THR A 75 -4.03 3.14 3.14
C THR A 75 -3.53 4.46 2.57
N ILE A 76 -2.29 4.50 2.11
CA ILE A 76 -1.65 5.70 1.56
C ILE A 76 -1.72 5.72 0.03
N ALA A 77 -1.90 6.93 -0.53
CA ALA A 77 -1.64 7.22 -1.93
C ALA A 77 -0.17 7.62 -2.12
N VAL A 78 0.35 7.45 -3.32
CA VAL A 78 1.73 7.87 -3.68
C VAL A 78 1.68 8.82 -4.86
N ALA A 79 2.39 9.93 -4.76
CA ALA A 79 2.66 10.83 -5.87
C ALA A 79 4.15 10.80 -6.23
N ILE A 80 4.45 10.80 -7.51
CA ILE A 80 5.81 10.83 -8.06
C ILE A 80 5.95 12.13 -8.85
N ASN A 81 6.89 12.98 -8.44
CA ASN A 81 7.10 14.32 -9.05
C ASN A 81 5.79 15.12 -9.14
N GLY A 82 5.02 15.16 -8.04
CA GLY A 82 3.75 15.88 -7.95
C GLY A 82 2.55 15.21 -8.65
N LYS A 83 2.70 13.97 -9.15
CA LYS A 83 1.66 13.26 -9.91
C LYS A 83 1.20 12.02 -9.17
N THR A 84 -0.03 12.06 -8.65
CA THR A 84 -0.66 10.92 -7.95
C THR A 84 -0.81 9.73 -8.88
N GLN A 85 -0.42 8.54 -8.39
CA GLN A 85 -0.54 7.28 -9.12
C GLN A 85 -1.96 6.73 -8.98
N ASN A 86 -2.58 6.36 -10.11
CA ASN A 86 -3.99 5.91 -10.18
C ASN A 86 -4.11 4.43 -10.53
N VAL A 87 -3.14 3.63 -10.15
CA VAL A 87 -3.15 2.17 -10.31
C VAL A 87 -3.54 1.48 -9.02
N ALA A 88 -3.96 0.23 -9.09
CA ALA A 88 -4.27 -0.56 -7.90
C ALA A 88 -3.03 -0.72 -7.00
N TYR A 89 -3.24 -0.98 -5.71
CA TYR A 89 -2.15 -0.96 -4.74
C TYR A 89 -1.07 -2.02 -5.01
N ASP A 90 -1.47 -3.24 -5.35
CA ASP A 90 -0.58 -4.32 -5.77
C ASP A 90 0.25 -3.97 -7.01
N GLN A 91 -0.38 -3.30 -7.98
CA GLN A 91 0.26 -2.78 -9.19
C GLN A 91 1.26 -1.66 -8.85
N LEU A 92 0.87 -0.74 -7.97
CA LEU A 92 1.75 0.34 -7.48
C LEU A 92 2.98 -0.22 -6.78
N GLN A 93 2.83 -1.24 -5.96
CA GLN A 93 3.91 -1.90 -5.25
C GLN A 93 4.99 -2.40 -6.23
N GLU A 94 4.58 -3.04 -7.32
CA GLU A 94 5.51 -3.54 -8.34
C GLU A 94 6.26 -2.41 -9.06
N LEU A 95 5.57 -1.32 -9.37
CA LEU A 95 6.20 -0.16 -9.99
C LEU A 95 7.23 0.49 -9.05
N LEU A 96 6.91 0.64 -7.76
CA LEU A 96 7.82 1.22 -6.77
C LEU A 96 9.05 0.35 -6.49
N ARG A 97 8.92 -0.98 -6.59
CA ARG A 97 10.06 -1.91 -6.47
C ARG A 97 11.05 -1.78 -7.64
N ALA A 98 10.56 -1.45 -8.83
CA ALA A 98 11.42 -1.23 -9.98
C ALA A 98 12.19 0.10 -9.94
N MET A 99 11.77 1.06 -9.10
CA MET A 99 12.37 2.39 -9.02
C MET A 99 13.50 2.42 -7.99
N PRO A 100 14.71 2.96 -8.33
CA PRO A 100 15.83 3.04 -7.40
C PRO A 100 15.57 4.08 -6.30
N ALA A 101 15.83 3.73 -5.04
CA ALA A 101 15.72 4.65 -3.92
C ALA A 101 16.77 5.78 -3.97
N SER A 102 17.92 5.54 -4.60
CA SER A 102 19.01 6.50 -4.77
C SER A 102 18.62 7.75 -5.57
N GLY A 103 17.59 7.61 -6.43
CA GLY A 103 17.05 8.70 -7.22
C GLY A 103 16.16 9.67 -6.44
N ILE A 104 15.76 9.36 -5.22
CA ILE A 104 14.89 10.21 -4.42
C ILE A 104 15.68 11.43 -3.91
N GLU A 105 15.14 12.62 -4.11
CA GLU A 105 15.65 13.88 -3.59
C GLU A 105 14.94 14.25 -2.28
N ARG A 106 13.59 14.15 -2.28
CA ARG A 106 12.76 14.57 -1.15
C ARG A 106 11.54 13.68 -1.02
N VAL A 107 11.11 13.47 0.22
CA VAL A 107 9.86 12.81 0.55
C VAL A 107 9.06 13.69 1.50
N GLU A 108 7.79 13.85 1.18
CA GLU A 108 6.83 14.56 2.02
C GLU A 108 5.65 13.67 2.34
N ILE A 109 5.26 13.62 3.61
CA ILE A 109 4.04 12.94 4.05
C ILE A 109 2.97 14.00 4.27
N VAL A 110 1.92 13.93 3.47
CA VAL A 110 0.74 14.81 3.55
C VAL A 110 -0.43 14.00 4.10
N HIS A 111 -0.75 14.21 5.36
CA HIS A 111 -1.77 13.41 6.04
C HIS A 111 -3.19 13.72 5.54
N ASN A 112 -3.47 14.97 5.24
CA ASN A 112 -4.74 15.47 4.72
C ASN A 112 -4.46 16.26 3.42
N PRO A 113 -4.38 15.58 2.28
CA PRO A 113 -4.06 16.25 1.02
C PRO A 113 -5.17 17.23 0.62
N ALA A 114 -4.77 18.43 0.19
CA ALA A 114 -5.68 19.40 -0.41
C ALA A 114 -6.24 18.87 -1.74
N ALA A 115 -7.39 19.39 -2.18
CA ALA A 115 -8.05 18.94 -3.40
C ALA A 115 -7.14 18.99 -4.65
N ARG A 116 -6.24 19.99 -4.71
CA ARG A 116 -5.23 20.15 -5.79
C ARG A 116 -4.25 18.99 -5.92
N MET A 117 -4.08 18.18 -4.87
CA MET A 117 -3.20 17.00 -4.89
C MET A 117 -3.88 15.76 -5.48
N GLN A 118 -5.18 15.82 -5.74
CA GLN A 118 -5.98 14.76 -6.38
C GLN A 118 -5.83 13.39 -5.68
N ALA A 119 -5.73 13.40 -4.34
CA ALA A 119 -5.58 12.22 -3.52
C ALA A 119 -6.74 12.11 -2.52
N ASN A 120 -7.34 10.92 -2.40
CA ASN A 120 -8.46 10.62 -1.51
C ASN A 120 -8.00 9.94 -0.20
N ALA A 121 -6.69 9.84 0.01
CA ALA A 121 -6.05 9.17 1.13
C ALA A 121 -4.81 9.98 1.56
N PRO A 122 -4.22 9.74 2.74
CA PRO A 122 -2.92 10.29 3.07
C PRO A 122 -1.92 10.06 1.93
N LEU A 123 -1.09 11.05 1.62
CA LEU A 123 -0.26 11.05 0.43
C LEU A 123 1.21 11.04 0.80
N ILE A 124 1.98 10.17 0.17
CA ILE A 124 3.44 10.26 0.13
C ILE A 124 3.84 10.89 -1.20
N ALA A 125 4.39 12.08 -1.14
CA ALA A 125 4.91 12.80 -2.31
C ALA A 125 6.42 12.58 -2.42
N LEU A 126 6.83 11.93 -3.50
CA LEU A 126 8.21 11.63 -3.85
C LEU A 126 8.69 12.61 -4.91
N THR A 127 9.76 13.31 -4.63
CA THR A 127 10.47 14.12 -5.62
C THR A 127 11.78 13.43 -5.98
N PHE A 128 12.02 13.21 -7.26
CA PHE A 128 13.25 12.63 -7.76
C PHE A 128 14.22 13.70 -8.18
N LYS A 129 15.52 13.44 -7.94
CA LYS A 129 16.63 14.34 -8.28
C LYS A 129 16.54 14.75 -9.74
N ARG A 130 16.55 16.03 -9.96
CA ARG A 130 16.85 16.63 -11.28
C ARG A 130 18.36 16.78 -11.32
N GLY A 131 19.10 15.79 -11.85
CA GLY A 131 20.57 15.87 -11.93
C GLY A 131 21.02 17.13 -12.64
N ASP A 132 22.17 17.69 -12.22
CA ASP A 132 22.84 18.76 -12.93
C ASP A 132 23.31 18.27 -14.30
N ALA A 133 22.78 18.87 -15.36
CA ALA A 133 23.14 18.52 -16.74
C ALA A 133 24.62 18.79 -17.07
N GLU A 134 25.28 19.65 -16.28
CA GLU A 134 26.68 20.03 -16.49
C GLU A 134 27.68 19.06 -15.87
N SER A 135 27.33 18.40 -14.75
CA SER A 135 28.29 17.60 -13.99
C SER A 135 28.25 16.09 -14.33
N ALA A 136 27.08 15.54 -14.68
CA ALA A 136 26.93 14.13 -15.07
C ALA A 136 25.70 13.91 -15.96
N PRO A 137 25.83 13.98 -17.26
CA PRO A 137 24.72 13.79 -18.21
C PRO A 137 24.11 12.39 -18.16
N PHE A 138 24.83 11.40 -17.64
CA PHE A 138 24.37 10.03 -17.52
C PHE A 138 24.70 9.46 -16.14
N THR A 139 23.69 8.86 -15.50
CA THR A 139 23.86 8.04 -14.31
C THR A 139 23.12 6.72 -14.49
N ALA A 140 23.72 5.64 -14.02
CA ALA A 140 23.09 4.32 -14.04
C ALA A 140 23.29 3.60 -12.71
N GLU A 141 22.35 2.73 -12.40
CA GLU A 141 22.45 1.81 -11.26
C GLU A 141 22.07 0.41 -11.74
N VAL A 142 22.90 -0.57 -11.45
CA VAL A 142 22.67 -1.98 -11.72
C VAL A 142 22.71 -2.71 -10.39
N GLY A 143 21.73 -3.55 -10.13
CA GLY A 143 21.66 -4.32 -8.89
C GLY A 143 21.09 -5.71 -9.11
N GLY A 144 21.46 -6.61 -8.22
CA GLY A 144 20.87 -7.94 -8.13
C GLY A 144 20.67 -8.34 -6.68
N ASP A 145 19.60 -9.06 -6.43
CA ASP A 145 19.32 -9.64 -5.13
C ASP A 145 18.92 -11.10 -5.23
N MET A 146 19.27 -11.82 -4.18
CA MET A 146 18.84 -13.21 -3.97
C MET A 146 18.25 -13.31 -2.58
N SER A 147 17.08 -13.86 -2.48
CA SER A 147 16.42 -14.07 -1.19
C SER A 147 15.91 -15.49 -1.04
N LEU A 148 15.97 -16.00 0.18
CA LEU A 148 15.58 -17.35 0.56
C LEU A 148 14.47 -17.31 1.60
N ARG A 149 13.30 -17.83 1.23
CA ARG A 149 12.15 -18.06 2.09
C ARG A 149 11.60 -19.47 1.82
N HIS A 150 12.34 -20.51 2.23
CA HIS A 150 12.21 -21.92 1.83
C HIS A 150 12.52 -22.21 0.35
N ARG A 151 12.32 -21.26 -0.54
CA ARG A 151 12.69 -21.32 -1.96
C ARG A 151 13.39 -20.02 -2.31
N THR A 152 14.15 -20.06 -3.39
CA THR A 152 14.97 -18.93 -3.82
C THR A 152 14.21 -18.05 -4.80
N LEU A 153 14.28 -16.76 -4.56
CA LEU A 153 13.81 -15.70 -5.43
C LEU A 153 14.99 -14.80 -5.80
N PHE A 154 15.10 -14.45 -7.08
CA PHE A 154 16.12 -13.56 -7.64
C PHE A 154 15.46 -12.29 -8.15
N GLY A 155 16.18 -11.18 -8.03
CA GLY A 155 15.80 -9.89 -8.60
C GLY A 155 16.99 -9.28 -9.32
N GLU A 156 16.84 -8.87 -10.59
CA GLU A 156 17.81 -8.12 -11.34
C GLU A 156 17.23 -6.76 -11.71
N ARG A 157 17.95 -5.71 -11.37
CA ARG A 157 17.49 -4.34 -11.53
C ARG A 157 18.48 -3.51 -12.35
N VAL A 158 17.95 -2.74 -13.28
CA VAL A 158 18.69 -1.73 -14.03
C VAL A 158 17.89 -0.43 -14.02
N SER A 159 18.55 0.67 -13.69
CA SER A 159 17.97 2.00 -13.83
C SER A 159 19.01 2.97 -14.38
N GLY A 160 18.53 4.03 -15.03
CA GLY A 160 19.41 5.04 -15.58
C GLY A 160 18.66 6.35 -15.80
N THR A 161 19.41 7.43 -15.70
CA THR A 161 18.94 8.76 -16.08
C THR A 161 19.89 9.37 -17.08
N TYR A 162 19.34 10.02 -18.09
CA TYR A 162 20.09 10.79 -19.08
C TYR A 162 19.55 12.21 -19.12
N ARG A 163 20.44 13.20 -19.10
CA ARG A 163 20.08 14.63 -19.12
C ARG A 163 21.00 15.37 -20.05
N LYS A 164 20.41 16.14 -20.98
CA LYS A 164 21.16 17.01 -21.89
C LYS A 164 20.30 18.22 -22.24
N GLY A 165 20.71 19.40 -21.76
CA GLY A 165 19.95 20.63 -21.97
C GLY A 165 18.51 20.49 -21.47
N PRO A 166 17.50 20.80 -22.31
CA PRO A 166 16.10 20.75 -21.92
C PRO A 166 15.51 19.32 -21.83
N PHE A 167 16.25 18.31 -22.24
CA PHE A 167 15.76 16.93 -22.30
C PHE A 167 16.26 16.09 -21.12
N SER A 168 15.36 15.32 -20.51
CA SER A 168 15.69 14.28 -19.55
C SER A 168 14.94 12.98 -19.83
N LEU A 169 15.61 11.86 -19.59
CA LEU A 169 15.07 10.51 -19.74
C LEU A 169 15.40 9.69 -18.49
N ASP A 170 14.38 9.10 -17.87
CA ASP A 170 14.52 8.19 -16.73
C ASP A 170 14.01 6.80 -17.12
N LEU A 171 14.83 5.77 -16.91
CA LEU A 171 14.51 4.37 -17.17
C LEU A 171 14.64 3.57 -15.87
N SER A 172 13.70 2.66 -15.62
CA SER A 172 13.83 1.65 -14.57
C SER A 172 13.26 0.32 -15.07
N TYR A 173 13.96 -0.76 -14.78
CA TYR A 173 13.55 -2.12 -15.09
C TYR A 173 13.92 -3.05 -13.95
N LEU A 174 13.01 -3.95 -13.60
CA LEU A 174 13.19 -5.02 -12.61
C LEU A 174 12.67 -6.33 -13.21
N HIS A 175 13.51 -7.36 -13.20
CA HIS A 175 13.10 -8.73 -13.41
C HIS A 175 13.16 -9.48 -12.09
N THR A 176 12.05 -10.12 -11.70
CA THR A 176 12.00 -10.99 -10.52
C THR A 176 11.61 -12.38 -10.96
N HIS A 177 12.42 -13.39 -10.61
CA HIS A 177 12.13 -14.77 -10.98
C HIS A 177 12.56 -15.74 -9.89
N GLY A 178 11.96 -16.93 -9.90
CA GLY A 178 12.27 -17.98 -8.93
C GLY A 178 11.02 -18.66 -8.37
N ARG A 179 11.13 -19.13 -7.15
CA ARG A 179 10.02 -19.83 -6.49
C ARG A 179 9.77 -19.24 -5.11
N VAL A 180 8.49 -19.16 -4.73
CA VAL A 180 8.04 -18.77 -3.39
C VAL A 180 7.18 -19.89 -2.84
N LEU A 181 7.38 -20.26 -1.59
CA LEU A 181 6.52 -21.20 -0.89
C LEU A 181 5.85 -20.47 0.26
N ASP A 182 4.55 -20.27 0.15
CA ASP A 182 3.71 -19.77 1.23
C ASP A 182 2.90 -20.90 1.86
N ALA A 183 2.62 -20.82 3.14
CA ALA A 183 1.77 -21.77 3.81
C ALA A 183 0.71 -21.05 4.65
N LEU A 184 -0.52 -21.51 4.51
CA LEU A 184 -1.69 -20.99 5.21
C LEU A 184 -2.29 -22.10 6.07
N ARG A 185 -2.32 -21.89 7.38
CA ARG A 185 -3.01 -22.78 8.29
C ARG A 185 -4.43 -22.26 8.56
N THR A 186 -5.40 -23.14 8.44
CA THR A 186 -6.82 -22.87 8.68
C THR A 186 -7.33 -23.80 9.75
N ASP A 187 -7.96 -23.26 10.79
CA ASP A 187 -8.61 -24.03 11.85
C ASP A 187 -10.10 -23.60 11.91
N ILE A 188 -11.02 -24.45 11.43
CA ILE A 188 -12.47 -24.20 11.38
C ILE A 188 -13.14 -25.10 12.44
N PRO A 189 -13.84 -24.53 13.42
CA PRO A 189 -14.53 -25.32 14.44
C PRO A 189 -15.77 -26.02 13.87
N GLU A 190 -16.16 -27.14 14.49
CA GLU A 190 -17.31 -27.94 14.09
C GLU A 190 -18.62 -27.13 13.95
N VAL A 191 -18.81 -26.11 14.77
CA VAL A 191 -19.99 -25.25 14.70
C VAL A 191 -20.16 -24.50 13.37
N LEU A 192 -19.05 -24.25 12.68
CA LEU A 192 -19.05 -23.60 11.36
C LEU A 192 -19.05 -24.64 10.23
N SER A 193 -18.80 -25.90 10.52
CA SER A 193 -18.83 -27.02 9.57
C SER A 193 -19.43 -28.29 10.19
N PRO A 194 -20.72 -28.26 10.63
CA PRO A 194 -21.32 -29.34 11.44
C PRO A 194 -21.31 -30.70 10.77
N SER A 195 -21.26 -30.74 9.45
CA SER A 195 -21.29 -32.00 8.67
C SER A 195 -19.92 -32.62 8.42
N VAL A 196 -18.84 -31.88 8.70
CA VAL A 196 -17.45 -32.32 8.44
C VAL A 196 -16.68 -32.46 9.76
N GLY A 197 -17.18 -31.84 10.84
CA GLY A 197 -16.49 -31.77 12.13
C GLY A 197 -15.50 -30.58 12.19
N GLN A 198 -14.59 -30.68 13.15
CA GLN A 198 -13.50 -29.70 13.24
C GLN A 198 -12.51 -29.91 12.10
N ILE A 199 -12.19 -28.84 11.37
CA ILE A 199 -11.24 -28.87 10.25
C ILE A 199 -9.95 -28.17 10.66
N THR A 200 -8.82 -28.85 10.55
CA THR A 200 -7.49 -28.28 10.67
C THR A 200 -6.70 -28.64 9.42
N ASN A 201 -6.28 -27.65 8.66
CA ASN A 201 -5.50 -27.85 7.44
C ASN A 201 -4.33 -26.89 7.35
N THR A 202 -3.23 -27.35 6.79
CA THR A 202 -2.14 -26.48 6.32
C THR A 202 -2.04 -26.61 4.81
N GLN A 203 -2.40 -25.52 4.12
CA GLN A 203 -2.30 -25.41 2.69
C GLN A 203 -0.94 -24.81 2.33
N GLU A 204 -0.15 -25.52 1.54
CA GLU A 204 1.09 -25.03 0.96
C GLU A 204 0.86 -24.58 -0.47
N ARG A 205 1.33 -23.37 -0.80
CA ARG A 205 1.24 -22.76 -2.13
C ARG A 205 2.64 -22.54 -2.67
N LEU A 206 3.05 -23.35 -3.61
CA LEU A 206 4.29 -23.18 -4.35
C LEU A 206 4.01 -22.33 -5.59
N ILE A 207 4.65 -21.18 -5.68
CA ILE A 207 4.51 -20.24 -6.79
C ILE A 207 5.85 -20.13 -7.50
N ALA A 208 5.93 -20.61 -8.73
CA ALA A 208 7.03 -20.28 -9.63
C ALA A 208 6.67 -18.99 -10.38
N THR A 209 7.48 -17.95 -10.21
CA THR A 209 7.19 -16.61 -10.73
C THR A 209 8.24 -16.14 -11.72
N SER A 210 7.80 -15.45 -12.76
CA SER A 210 8.64 -14.60 -13.62
C SER A 210 7.89 -13.30 -13.85
N LYS A 211 8.49 -12.19 -13.40
CA LYS A 211 7.86 -10.87 -13.44
C LYS A 211 8.83 -9.83 -13.97
N HIS A 212 8.36 -9.03 -14.92
CA HIS A 212 9.09 -7.90 -15.51
C HIS A 212 8.33 -6.62 -15.17
N SER A 213 8.96 -5.67 -14.50
CA SER A 213 8.40 -4.35 -14.18
C SER A 213 9.27 -3.27 -14.83
N TYR A 214 8.66 -2.26 -15.43
CA TYR A 214 9.37 -1.25 -16.19
C TYR A 214 8.71 0.12 -16.07
N ARG A 215 9.56 1.16 -16.17
CA ARG A 215 9.14 2.55 -16.24
C ARG A 215 10.10 3.34 -17.13
N LEU A 216 9.52 4.13 -18.03
CA LEU A 216 10.20 5.09 -18.86
C LEU A 216 9.52 6.45 -18.70
N ALA A 217 10.29 7.49 -18.39
CA ALA A 217 9.77 8.85 -18.32
C ALA A 217 10.68 9.80 -19.08
N ALA A 218 10.14 10.49 -20.07
CA ALA A 218 10.82 11.52 -20.83
C ALA A 218 10.24 12.89 -20.49
N THR A 219 11.10 13.84 -20.18
CA THR A 219 10.70 15.23 -19.90
C THR A 219 11.45 16.17 -20.84
N TYR A 220 10.73 17.09 -21.45
CA TYR A 220 11.29 18.13 -22.30
C TYR A 220 10.82 19.50 -21.78
N THR A 221 11.77 20.38 -21.46
CA THR A 221 11.51 21.73 -20.98
C THR A 221 11.83 22.73 -22.10
N LEU A 222 10.79 23.40 -22.63
CA LEU A 222 10.93 24.40 -23.66
C LEU A 222 10.92 25.81 -23.01
N GLY A 223 12.06 26.52 -23.13
CA GLY A 223 12.27 27.77 -22.43
C GLY A 223 12.25 27.55 -20.91
N GLU A 224 11.97 28.60 -20.12
CA GLU A 224 12.04 28.52 -18.65
C GLU A 224 10.79 27.93 -17.98
N ARG A 225 9.69 27.73 -18.70
CA ARG A 225 8.38 27.49 -18.07
C ARG A 225 7.46 26.46 -18.73
N HIS A 226 7.77 25.98 -19.93
CA HIS A 226 6.97 24.92 -20.58
C HIS A 226 7.60 23.56 -20.31
N THR A 227 6.87 22.66 -19.70
CA THR A 227 7.38 21.30 -19.45
C THR A 227 6.40 20.26 -19.96
N LEU A 228 6.87 19.43 -20.89
CA LEU A 228 6.16 18.26 -21.38
C LEU A 228 6.79 17.00 -20.76
N THR A 229 5.99 16.17 -20.12
CA THR A 229 6.44 14.89 -19.57
C THR A 229 5.60 13.75 -20.14
N ALA A 230 6.23 12.76 -20.72
CA ALA A 230 5.61 11.51 -21.13
C ALA A 230 6.12 10.39 -20.23
N THR A 231 5.22 9.61 -19.65
CA THR A 231 5.57 8.46 -18.79
C THR A 231 4.88 7.21 -19.32
N TYR A 232 5.62 6.13 -19.48
CA TYR A 232 5.12 4.81 -19.76
C TYR A 232 5.65 3.83 -18.73
N GLN A 233 4.74 3.10 -18.07
CA GLN A 233 5.10 2.18 -17.01
C GLN A 233 4.18 0.97 -16.99
N GLY A 234 4.66 -0.14 -16.47
CA GLY A 234 3.86 -1.33 -16.38
C GLY A 234 4.61 -2.54 -15.87
N PHE A 235 3.95 -3.68 -15.94
CA PHE A 235 4.56 -4.96 -15.62
C PHE A 235 3.93 -6.09 -16.44
N ASN A 236 4.64 -7.21 -16.50
CA ASN A 236 4.18 -8.50 -16.99
C ASN A 236 4.55 -9.56 -15.96
N THR A 237 3.57 -10.37 -15.55
CA THR A 237 3.74 -11.46 -14.58
C THR A 237 3.28 -12.77 -15.20
N ASN A 238 4.06 -13.82 -15.01
CA ASN A 238 3.71 -15.20 -15.34
C ASN A 238 4.04 -16.08 -14.15
N ASN A 239 3.00 -16.65 -13.52
CA ASN A 239 3.13 -17.48 -12.35
C ASN A 239 2.54 -18.87 -12.64
N ASP A 240 3.28 -19.91 -12.29
CA ASP A 240 2.75 -21.26 -12.13
C ASP A 240 2.51 -21.50 -10.63
N LEU A 241 1.30 -21.92 -10.29
CA LEU A 241 0.83 -22.13 -8.92
C LEU A 241 0.57 -23.61 -8.71
N SER A 242 1.09 -24.19 -7.63
CA SER A 242 0.71 -25.52 -7.16
C SER A 242 0.31 -25.44 -5.70
N ILE A 243 -0.85 -25.97 -5.37
CA ILE A 243 -1.44 -25.96 -4.02
C ILE A 243 -1.57 -27.38 -3.57
N SER A 244 -0.99 -27.68 -2.40
CA SER A 244 -1.13 -28.95 -1.70
C SER A 244 -1.64 -28.74 -0.28
N ASN A 245 -2.37 -29.71 0.25
CA ASN A 245 -2.94 -29.68 1.58
C ASN A 245 -2.44 -30.86 2.41
N THR A 246 -2.32 -30.67 3.73
CA THR A 246 -1.86 -31.71 4.64
C THR A 246 -2.95 -32.68 5.06
N ASP A 247 -4.21 -32.27 4.96
CA ASP A 247 -5.37 -33.06 5.32
C ASP A 247 -5.96 -33.74 4.06
N SER A 248 -6.28 -35.03 4.17
CA SER A 248 -6.90 -35.82 3.10
C SER A 248 -8.32 -35.37 2.71
N HIS A 249 -8.96 -34.54 3.53
CA HIS A 249 -10.26 -33.96 3.25
C HIS A 249 -10.17 -32.71 2.32
N PHE A 250 -8.97 -32.26 1.99
CA PHE A 250 -8.76 -31.10 1.16
C PHE A 250 -8.18 -31.51 -0.22
N GLY A 251 -8.72 -30.94 -1.26
CA GLY A 251 -8.22 -31.12 -2.61
C GLY A 251 -6.91 -30.40 -2.85
N SER A 252 -6.30 -30.64 -4.00
CA SER A 252 -5.14 -29.90 -4.50
C SER A 252 -5.53 -29.03 -5.69
N ALA A 253 -4.67 -28.07 -6.04
CA ALA A 253 -4.88 -27.25 -7.23
C ALA A 253 -3.57 -26.92 -7.93
N ASP A 254 -3.61 -26.94 -9.25
CA ASP A 254 -2.56 -26.41 -10.12
C ASP A 254 -3.10 -25.29 -10.97
N GLY A 255 -2.34 -24.22 -11.13
CA GLY A 255 -2.82 -23.05 -11.83
C GLY A 255 -1.76 -22.29 -12.59
N LYS A 256 -2.21 -21.49 -13.56
CA LYS A 256 -1.41 -20.48 -14.27
C LYS A 256 -2.08 -19.14 -14.11
N VAL A 257 -1.33 -18.18 -13.58
CA VAL A 257 -1.78 -16.82 -13.38
C VAL A 257 -0.89 -15.89 -14.20
N LYS A 258 -1.48 -15.21 -15.16
CA LYS A 258 -0.81 -14.18 -15.94
C LYS A 258 -1.43 -12.82 -15.66
N ALA A 259 -0.60 -11.79 -15.58
CA ALA A 259 -1.11 -10.45 -15.48
C ALA A 259 -0.19 -9.47 -16.19
N TRP A 260 -0.77 -8.44 -16.82
CA TRP A 260 0.01 -7.33 -17.36
C TRP A 260 -0.72 -6.01 -17.20
N LEU A 261 0.06 -4.98 -16.97
CA LEU A 261 -0.37 -3.60 -16.90
C LEU A 261 0.45 -2.76 -17.89
N HIS A 262 -0.23 -1.95 -18.66
CA HIS A 262 0.36 -0.87 -19.44
C HIS A 262 -0.30 0.44 -19.02
N ASN A 263 0.49 1.40 -18.56
CA ASN A 263 0.01 2.73 -18.18
C ASN A 263 0.83 3.77 -18.93
N ALA A 264 0.18 4.58 -19.72
CA ALA A 264 0.76 5.70 -20.46
C ALA A 264 0.14 7.02 -19.98
N ARG A 265 0.97 8.03 -19.74
CA ARG A 265 0.55 9.33 -19.26
C ARG A 265 1.36 10.44 -19.94
N ILE A 266 0.68 11.52 -20.32
CA ILE A 266 1.28 12.73 -20.85
C ILE A 266 0.82 13.90 -20.00
N ASP A 267 1.74 14.72 -19.53
CA ASP A 267 1.50 15.92 -18.74
C ASP A 267 2.18 17.12 -19.38
N TYR A 268 1.47 18.21 -19.47
CA TYR A 268 1.99 19.48 -19.98
C TYR A 268 1.75 20.59 -18.96
N SER A 269 2.83 21.26 -18.57
CA SER A 269 2.82 22.42 -17.67
C SER A 269 3.12 23.68 -18.45
N MET A 270 2.30 24.71 -18.27
CA MET A 270 2.40 26.02 -18.94
C MET A 270 2.99 27.07 -18.01
N PRO A 271 3.60 28.15 -18.55
CA PRO A 271 4.28 29.18 -17.75
C PRO A 271 3.35 29.96 -16.81
N PHE A 272 2.07 30.05 -17.13
CA PHE A 272 1.06 30.72 -16.31
C PHE A 272 0.37 29.81 -15.28
N GLY A 273 1.06 28.76 -14.81
CA GLY A 273 0.59 27.92 -13.70
C GLY A 273 -0.50 26.93 -14.06
N ILE A 274 -0.85 26.74 -15.34
CA ILE A 274 -1.82 25.73 -15.79
C ILE A 274 -1.10 24.43 -16.15
N ARG A 275 -1.69 23.31 -15.73
CA ARG A 275 -1.23 21.94 -16.03
C ARG A 275 -2.37 21.16 -16.66
N LEU A 276 -2.06 20.44 -17.72
CA LEU A 276 -2.97 19.53 -18.42
C LEU A 276 -2.37 18.13 -18.39
N GLY A 277 -3.19 17.10 -18.34
CA GLY A 277 -2.70 15.74 -18.46
C GLY A 277 -3.76 14.76 -18.92
N VAL A 278 -3.27 13.73 -19.60
CA VAL A 278 -4.05 12.57 -20.03
C VAL A 278 -3.35 11.30 -19.62
N GLU A 279 -4.13 10.29 -19.24
CA GLU A 279 -3.62 9.00 -18.78
C GLU A 279 -4.50 7.87 -19.32
N ALA A 280 -3.87 6.78 -19.78
CA ALA A 280 -4.54 5.56 -20.16
C ALA A 280 -3.86 4.37 -19.49
N ALA A 281 -4.63 3.50 -18.84
CA ALA A 281 -4.11 2.27 -18.24
C ALA A 281 -4.94 1.06 -18.70
N PHE A 282 -4.24 0.00 -19.06
CA PHE A 282 -4.82 -1.25 -19.53
C PHE A 282 -4.27 -2.40 -18.69
N TYR A 283 -5.16 -3.04 -17.93
CA TYR A 283 -4.83 -4.20 -17.11
C TYR A 283 -5.55 -5.43 -17.61
N ARG A 284 -4.84 -6.56 -17.65
CA ARG A 284 -5.36 -7.87 -18.03
C ARG A 284 -4.81 -8.91 -17.08
N ALA A 285 -5.65 -9.81 -16.60
CA ALA A 285 -5.25 -10.92 -15.75
C ALA A 285 -6.06 -12.18 -16.09
N PRO A 286 -5.62 -12.96 -17.08
CA PRO A 286 -6.15 -14.30 -17.30
C PRO A 286 -5.53 -15.27 -16.28
N GLU A 287 -6.40 -16.09 -15.67
CA GLU A 287 -6.05 -17.11 -14.70
C GLU A 287 -6.69 -18.43 -15.10
N ARG A 288 -6.01 -19.55 -14.87
CA ARG A 288 -6.53 -20.88 -15.10
C ARG A 288 -6.08 -21.81 -14.00
N HIS A 289 -7.02 -22.49 -13.35
CA HIS A 289 -6.79 -23.41 -12.27
C HIS A 289 -7.45 -24.75 -12.54
N VAL A 290 -6.76 -25.85 -12.29
CA VAL A 290 -7.30 -27.18 -12.22
C VAL A 290 -7.43 -27.52 -10.74
N LEU A 291 -8.65 -27.67 -10.26
CA LEU A 291 -8.99 -28.01 -8.89
C LEU A 291 -9.29 -29.52 -8.85
N LEU A 292 -8.53 -30.26 -8.07
CA LEU A 292 -8.69 -31.71 -7.93
C LEU A 292 -9.33 -32.01 -6.58
N ASP A 293 -10.40 -32.81 -6.61
CA ASP A 293 -11.09 -33.26 -5.41
C ASP A 293 -11.65 -32.11 -4.53
N TYR A 294 -12.21 -31.07 -5.14
CA TYR A 294 -12.84 -29.94 -4.45
C TYR A 294 -14.33 -30.22 -4.17
N VAL A 295 -14.85 -29.66 -3.07
CA VAL A 295 -16.29 -29.64 -2.81
C VAL A 295 -16.98 -28.85 -3.92
N ASN A 296 -18.13 -29.36 -4.38
CA ASN A 296 -18.83 -28.84 -5.55
C ASN A 296 -19.17 -27.34 -5.45
N PRO A 297 -18.53 -26.46 -6.23
CA PRO A 297 -18.78 -25.02 -6.19
C PRO A 297 -20.12 -24.63 -6.84
N PHE A 298 -20.80 -25.51 -7.61
CA PHE A 298 -22.08 -25.20 -8.23
C PHE A 298 -23.21 -25.03 -7.23
N SER A 299 -23.05 -25.47 -6.00
CA SER A 299 -24.01 -25.23 -4.92
C SER A 299 -24.17 -23.74 -4.58
N LEU A 300 -23.22 -22.88 -4.96
CA LEU A 300 -23.31 -21.43 -4.81
C LEU A 300 -24.14 -20.74 -5.89
N TYR A 301 -24.54 -21.47 -6.94
CA TYR A 301 -25.34 -20.96 -8.06
C TYR A 301 -26.68 -21.71 -8.07
N PRO A 302 -27.71 -21.22 -7.35
CA PRO A 302 -28.99 -21.92 -7.16
C PRO A 302 -29.77 -22.18 -8.46
N ASP A 303 -29.45 -21.47 -9.53
CA ASP A 303 -30.10 -21.66 -10.85
C ASP A 303 -29.68 -22.94 -11.56
N TYR A 304 -28.72 -23.70 -11.03
CA TYR A 304 -28.07 -24.78 -11.76
C TYR A 304 -28.39 -26.20 -11.34
N SER A 305 -29.15 -26.44 -10.36
CA SER A 305 -29.80 -27.72 -10.05
C SER A 305 -29.97 -27.96 -8.55
N PRO A 306 -31.18 -27.91 -8.04
CA PRO A 306 -31.48 -28.24 -6.64
C PRO A 306 -31.32 -29.74 -6.33
N TRP A 307 -31.00 -30.57 -7.31
CA TRP A 307 -30.98 -32.04 -7.22
C TRP A 307 -29.56 -32.63 -7.16
N LEU A 308 -28.49 -31.85 -7.29
CA LEU A 308 -27.14 -32.37 -7.14
C LEU A 308 -26.77 -32.46 -5.64
N PRO A 309 -26.20 -33.59 -5.18
CA PRO A 309 -25.79 -33.71 -3.79
C PRO A 309 -24.72 -32.68 -3.48
N VAL A 310 -25.02 -31.78 -2.54
CA VAL A 310 -24.21 -30.63 -2.08
C VAL A 310 -22.81 -31.03 -1.59
N LEU A 311 -22.50 -32.31 -1.48
CA LEU A 311 -21.26 -32.85 -0.90
C LEU A 311 -20.40 -33.67 -1.85
N SER A 312 -20.70 -33.71 -3.14
CA SER A 312 -19.82 -34.44 -4.05
C SER A 312 -18.52 -33.68 -4.27
N ARG A 313 -17.40 -34.30 -3.95
CA ARG A 313 -16.07 -33.81 -4.28
C ARG A 313 -15.75 -34.19 -5.71
N GLN A 314 -15.19 -33.28 -6.47
CA GLN A 314 -15.02 -33.43 -7.91
C GLN A 314 -13.85 -32.59 -8.41
N ASP A 315 -13.45 -32.90 -9.64
CA ASP A 315 -12.44 -32.14 -10.36
C ASP A 315 -13.10 -31.05 -11.19
N PHE A 316 -12.53 -29.84 -11.14
CA PHE A 316 -13.00 -28.67 -11.88
C PHE A 316 -11.86 -27.97 -12.60
N LEU A 317 -12.17 -27.42 -13.76
CA LEU A 317 -11.35 -26.43 -14.41
C LEU A 317 -12.00 -25.05 -14.20
N VAL A 318 -11.25 -24.14 -13.60
CA VAL A 318 -11.64 -22.74 -13.43
C VAL A 318 -10.77 -21.89 -14.35
N ALA A 319 -11.38 -21.08 -15.17
CA ALA A 319 -10.68 -20.10 -15.99
C ALA A 319 -11.30 -18.72 -15.82
N ASP A 320 -10.53 -17.81 -15.26
CA ASP A 320 -10.92 -16.44 -14.97
C ASP A 320 -10.20 -15.49 -15.92
N SER A 321 -10.88 -14.44 -16.33
CA SER A 321 -10.28 -13.35 -17.09
C SER A 321 -10.75 -12.01 -16.56
N LEU A 322 -9.81 -11.20 -16.15
CA LEU A 322 -10.04 -9.86 -15.66
C LEU A 322 -9.46 -8.84 -16.64
N ARG A 323 -10.29 -7.89 -17.05
CA ARG A 323 -9.92 -6.79 -17.95
C ARG A 323 -10.35 -5.45 -17.34
N THR A 324 -9.42 -4.51 -17.19
CA THR A 324 -9.71 -3.14 -16.77
C THR A 324 -9.06 -2.15 -17.74
N ASP A 325 -9.85 -1.24 -18.28
CA ASP A 325 -9.42 -0.14 -19.13
C ASP A 325 -9.76 1.18 -18.41
N LEU A 326 -8.76 2.02 -18.17
CA LEU A 326 -8.89 3.30 -17.50
C LEU A 326 -8.44 4.42 -18.44
N TRP A 327 -9.25 5.47 -18.51
CA TRP A 327 -8.93 6.72 -19.18
C TRP A 327 -9.13 7.87 -18.22
N ARG A 328 -8.19 8.81 -18.18
CA ARG A 328 -8.27 9.99 -17.33
C ARG A 328 -7.75 11.21 -18.08
N ALA A 329 -8.41 12.35 -17.86
CA ALA A 329 -7.94 13.65 -18.29
C ALA A 329 -8.10 14.64 -17.14
N TYR A 330 -7.22 15.62 -17.04
CA TYR A 330 -7.32 16.66 -16.02
C TYR A 330 -6.78 18.00 -16.48
N ILE A 331 -7.30 19.04 -15.85
CA ILE A 331 -6.78 20.41 -15.88
C ILE A 331 -6.62 20.90 -14.45
N ALA A 332 -5.52 21.59 -14.16
CA ALA A 332 -5.28 22.22 -12.86
C ALA A 332 -4.57 23.56 -13.06
N GLY A 333 -4.98 24.56 -12.31
CA GLY A 333 -4.38 25.89 -12.28
C GLY A 333 -3.99 26.29 -10.87
N GLU A 334 -2.86 26.99 -10.73
CA GLU A 334 -2.39 27.57 -9.49
C GLU A 334 -1.77 28.94 -9.79
N HIS A 335 -2.28 29.98 -9.13
CA HIS A 335 -1.86 31.35 -9.34
C HIS A 335 -1.56 32.02 -8.02
N GLU A 336 -0.36 32.52 -7.89
CA GLU A 336 0.01 33.43 -6.80
C GLU A 336 -0.53 34.84 -7.09
N LEU A 337 -1.17 35.43 -6.10
CA LEU A 337 -1.72 36.78 -6.12
C LEU A 337 -0.91 37.67 -5.18
N ASN A 338 -1.16 38.97 -5.24
CA ASN A 338 -0.53 39.91 -4.35
C ASN A 338 -0.84 39.64 -2.86
N ASN A 339 0.02 40.10 -1.98
CA ASN A 339 -0.14 40.00 -0.53
C ASN A 339 -0.23 38.55 0.03
N GLY A 340 0.44 37.59 -0.60
CA GLY A 340 0.52 36.22 -0.13
C GLY A 340 -0.76 35.38 -0.29
N TRP A 341 -1.69 35.83 -1.13
CA TRP A 341 -2.82 35.02 -1.58
C TRP A 341 -2.40 34.12 -2.73
N ALA A 342 -2.99 32.91 -2.79
CA ALA A 342 -2.94 32.08 -3.98
C ALA A 342 -4.30 31.40 -4.20
N ILE A 343 -4.65 31.21 -5.47
CA ILE A 343 -5.86 30.49 -5.88
C ILE A 343 -5.44 29.25 -6.62
N ASN A 344 -6.06 28.11 -6.29
CA ASN A 344 -5.93 26.87 -7.02
C ASN A 344 -7.30 26.36 -7.47
N TYR A 345 -7.36 25.78 -8.65
CA TYR A 345 -8.58 25.24 -9.22
C TYR A 345 -8.27 24.12 -10.20
N GLY A 346 -9.25 23.30 -10.48
CA GLY A 346 -9.07 22.26 -11.48
C GLY A 346 -10.27 21.34 -11.59
N ALA A 347 -10.17 20.47 -12.57
CA ALA A 347 -11.13 19.41 -12.77
C ALA A 347 -10.43 18.18 -13.34
N TRP A 348 -10.96 17.00 -13.03
CA TRP A 348 -10.54 15.77 -13.66
C TRP A 348 -11.75 14.88 -13.96
N PHE A 349 -11.62 14.14 -15.06
CA PHE A 349 -12.54 13.12 -15.47
C PHE A 349 -11.80 11.79 -15.54
N LYS A 350 -12.42 10.74 -15.03
CA LYS A 350 -11.91 9.36 -15.13
C LYS A 350 -13.06 8.44 -15.56
N LYS A 351 -12.79 7.65 -16.59
CA LYS A 351 -13.67 6.58 -17.08
C LYS A 351 -12.96 5.26 -16.86
N VAL A 352 -13.67 4.29 -16.28
CA VAL A 352 -13.16 2.93 -16.09
C VAL A 352 -14.16 1.96 -16.66
N LYS A 353 -13.67 1.04 -17.48
CA LYS A 353 -14.43 -0.10 -17.98
C LYS A 353 -13.81 -1.37 -17.43
N HIS A 354 -14.64 -2.18 -16.78
CA HIS A 354 -14.22 -3.41 -16.15
C HIS A 354 -15.03 -4.58 -16.67
N ASN A 355 -14.34 -5.64 -17.11
CA ASN A 355 -14.97 -6.89 -17.55
C ASN A 355 -14.32 -8.05 -16.82
N SER A 356 -15.12 -8.93 -16.26
CA SER A 356 -14.65 -10.21 -15.72
C SER A 356 -15.47 -11.35 -16.34
N VAL A 357 -14.78 -12.43 -16.64
CA VAL A 357 -15.39 -13.65 -17.16
C VAL A 357 -14.90 -14.81 -16.33
N HIS A 358 -15.83 -15.60 -15.83
CA HIS A 358 -15.57 -16.79 -15.05
C HIS A 358 -16.11 -18.01 -15.80
N HIS A 359 -15.23 -18.93 -16.14
CA HIS A 359 -15.56 -20.21 -16.74
C HIS A 359 -15.32 -21.31 -15.73
N LEU A 360 -16.35 -22.08 -15.45
CA LEU A 360 -16.27 -23.27 -14.63
C LEU A 360 -16.64 -24.49 -15.47
N ARG A 361 -15.73 -25.44 -15.64
CA ARG A 361 -15.94 -26.65 -16.45
C ARG A 361 -15.78 -27.90 -15.59
N ARG A 362 -16.80 -28.74 -15.65
CA ARG A 362 -16.82 -30.07 -15.05
C ARG A 362 -17.10 -31.12 -16.13
N HIS A 363 -16.16 -32.04 -16.39
CA HIS A 363 -16.28 -33.05 -17.45
C HIS A 363 -16.76 -32.44 -18.80
N VAL A 364 -18.01 -32.70 -19.17
CA VAL A 364 -18.64 -32.23 -20.42
C VAL A 364 -19.48 -30.96 -20.19
N GLN A 365 -19.78 -30.61 -18.94
CA GLN A 365 -20.58 -29.40 -18.62
C GLN A 365 -19.69 -28.19 -18.44
N GLU A 366 -19.89 -27.20 -19.27
CA GLU A 366 -19.21 -25.89 -19.19
C GLU A 366 -20.23 -24.82 -18.81
N HIS A 367 -19.92 -24.09 -17.74
CA HIS A 367 -20.71 -22.94 -17.31
C HIS A 367 -19.84 -21.71 -17.39
N SER A 368 -20.32 -20.73 -18.14
CA SER A 368 -19.64 -19.45 -18.29
C SER A 368 -20.50 -18.36 -17.71
N VAL A 369 -20.01 -17.67 -16.72
CA VAL A 369 -20.62 -16.47 -16.16
C VAL A 369 -19.76 -15.28 -16.55
N GLY A 370 -20.22 -14.49 -17.47
CA GLY A 370 -19.57 -13.24 -17.87
C GLY A 370 -20.26 -12.06 -17.20
N TRP A 371 -19.51 -11.26 -16.47
CA TRP A 371 -19.99 -10.02 -15.89
C TRP A 371 -19.36 -8.85 -16.66
N ASN A 372 -20.12 -8.27 -17.57
CA ASN A 372 -19.78 -6.98 -18.15
C ASN A 372 -20.18 -5.90 -17.14
N TYR A 373 -19.22 -5.41 -16.39
CA TYR A 373 -19.47 -4.25 -15.56
C TYR A 373 -19.71 -3.04 -16.44
N PRO A 374 -20.76 -2.28 -16.17
CA PRO A 374 -20.94 -1.02 -16.82
C PRO A 374 -19.79 -0.10 -16.51
N GLU A 375 -19.60 0.84 -17.40
CA GLU A 375 -18.60 1.87 -17.27
C GLU A 375 -18.86 2.69 -16.01
N GLU A 376 -17.78 2.97 -15.27
CA GLU A 376 -17.81 3.91 -14.16
C GLU A 376 -17.25 5.26 -14.62
N HIS A 377 -17.95 6.31 -14.27
CA HIS A 377 -17.57 7.68 -14.56
C HIS A 377 -17.35 8.44 -13.26
N PHE A 378 -16.20 9.09 -13.17
CA PHE A 378 -15.81 9.93 -12.05
C PHE A 378 -15.49 11.31 -12.59
N THR A 379 -16.07 12.33 -12.01
CA THR A 379 -15.74 13.71 -12.32
C THR A 379 -15.61 14.49 -11.03
N THR A 380 -14.51 15.19 -10.86
CA THR A 380 -14.30 16.07 -9.72
C THR A 380 -13.85 17.43 -10.21
N ALA A 381 -14.50 18.48 -9.75
CA ALA A 381 -14.05 19.85 -9.91
C ALA A 381 -13.74 20.44 -8.53
N TYR A 382 -12.71 21.26 -8.42
CA TYR A 382 -12.34 21.88 -7.16
C TYR A 382 -11.90 23.34 -7.36
N VAL A 383 -12.07 24.10 -6.30
CA VAL A 383 -11.52 25.45 -6.13
C VAL A 383 -10.99 25.59 -4.72
N GLY A 384 -9.86 26.24 -4.60
CA GLY A 384 -9.22 26.48 -3.30
C GLY A 384 -8.56 27.84 -3.28
N VAL A 385 -8.39 28.35 -2.09
CA VAL A 385 -7.70 29.59 -1.79
C VAL A 385 -6.74 29.36 -0.64
N SER A 386 -5.54 29.90 -0.75
CA SER A 386 -4.58 29.91 0.34
C SER A 386 -4.12 31.33 0.63
N LYS A 387 -3.78 31.57 1.89
CA LYS A 387 -3.27 32.86 2.38
C LYS A 387 -2.07 32.63 3.29
N ARG A 388 -1.00 33.34 3.02
CA ARG A 388 0.15 33.45 3.89
C ARG A 388 0.08 34.78 4.66
N PHE A 389 0.00 34.69 5.99
CA PHE A 389 -0.04 35.83 6.89
C PHE A 389 1.35 36.04 7.50
N GLY A 390 2.19 36.84 6.82
CA GLY A 390 3.59 36.95 7.14
C GLY A 390 4.34 35.62 6.99
N GLU A 391 5.40 35.42 7.79
CA GLU A 391 6.25 34.22 7.74
C GLU A 391 5.75 33.08 8.65
N LYS A 392 4.84 33.37 9.60
CA LYS A 392 4.50 32.45 10.68
C LYS A 392 3.19 31.71 10.50
N LEU A 393 2.24 32.24 9.72
CA LEU A 393 0.93 31.66 9.62
C LEU A 393 0.52 31.46 8.17
N SER A 394 0.04 30.28 7.83
CA SER A 394 -0.56 29.98 6.52
C SER A 394 -1.89 29.24 6.72
N ALA A 395 -2.86 29.55 5.87
CA ALA A 395 -4.14 28.87 5.83
C ALA A 395 -4.50 28.50 4.40
N GLU A 396 -5.07 27.33 4.19
CA GLU A 396 -5.59 26.86 2.90
C GLU A 396 -6.99 26.29 3.09
N MET A 397 -7.90 26.65 2.23
CA MET A 397 -9.24 26.09 2.18
C MET A 397 -9.57 25.71 0.74
N SER A 398 -10.15 24.55 0.54
CA SER A 398 -10.66 24.13 -0.76
C SER A 398 -11.98 23.37 -0.64
N VAL A 399 -12.76 23.44 -1.70
CA VAL A 399 -14.00 22.68 -1.86
C VAL A 399 -13.94 21.94 -3.17
N SER A 400 -14.28 20.65 -3.15
CA SER A 400 -14.44 19.86 -4.35
C SER A 400 -15.88 19.33 -4.48
N ALA A 401 -16.39 19.35 -5.71
CA ALA A 401 -17.63 18.68 -6.10
C ALA A 401 -17.27 17.40 -6.83
N ASP A 402 -17.69 16.27 -6.25
CA ASP A 402 -17.37 14.94 -6.73
C ASP A 402 -18.63 14.25 -7.26
N TYR A 403 -18.60 13.85 -8.53
CA TYR A 403 -19.64 13.13 -9.23
C TYR A 403 -19.17 11.70 -9.52
N TYR A 404 -20.03 10.75 -9.17
CA TYR A 404 -19.83 9.33 -9.43
C TYR A 404 -21.07 8.74 -10.10
N HIS A 405 -20.86 8.03 -11.19
CA HIS A 405 -21.91 7.31 -11.90
C HIS A 405 -21.47 5.89 -12.21
N ARG A 406 -22.33 4.93 -11.89
CA ARG A 406 -22.21 3.50 -12.24
C ARG A 406 -23.60 2.89 -12.41
N ILE A 407 -23.93 2.37 -13.59
CA ILE A 407 -25.26 1.79 -13.92
C ILE A 407 -26.38 2.79 -13.62
N ILE A 408 -27.15 2.52 -12.57
CA ILE A 408 -28.26 3.35 -12.07
C ILE A 408 -27.87 4.22 -10.88
N ILE A 409 -26.65 4.06 -10.37
CA ILE A 409 -26.16 4.78 -9.20
C ILE A 409 -25.53 6.09 -9.65
N THR A 410 -26.13 7.18 -9.27
CA THR A 410 -25.59 8.53 -9.49
C THR A 410 -25.49 9.25 -8.16
N GLN A 411 -24.33 9.76 -7.83
CA GLN A 411 -24.09 10.41 -6.56
C GLN A 411 -23.24 11.68 -6.73
N TRP A 412 -23.71 12.77 -6.15
CA TRP A 412 -22.96 14.00 -5.97
C TRP A 412 -22.53 14.16 -4.50
N ARG A 413 -21.31 14.63 -4.28
CA ARG A 413 -20.80 14.97 -2.95
C ARG A 413 -19.97 16.24 -3.00
N VAL A 414 -20.12 17.08 -2.00
CA VAL A 414 -19.27 18.25 -1.77
C VAL A 414 -18.32 17.88 -0.63
N LEU A 415 -17.02 18.00 -0.90
CA LEU A 415 -15.95 17.56 -0.02
C LEU A 415 -15.09 18.77 0.35
N PRO A 416 -15.23 19.31 1.56
CA PRO A 416 -14.41 20.43 2.03
C PRO A 416 -13.04 19.94 2.50
N THR A 417 -12.04 20.81 2.35
CA THR A 417 -10.71 20.65 2.93
C THR A 417 -10.27 21.98 3.52
N PHE A 418 -9.74 21.95 4.72
CA PHE A 418 -9.19 23.11 5.41
C PHE A 418 -7.88 22.73 6.10
N SER A 419 -6.87 23.58 6.01
CA SER A 419 -5.66 23.44 6.79
C SER A 419 -5.14 24.81 7.25
N ILE A 420 -4.57 24.84 8.43
CA ILE A 420 -3.87 25.98 8.99
C ILE A 420 -2.56 25.50 9.59
N SER A 421 -1.48 26.22 9.32
CA SER A 421 -0.15 25.94 9.85
C SER A 421 0.42 27.19 10.49
N TYR A 422 0.92 27.04 11.73
CA TYR A 422 1.53 28.10 12.50
C TYR A 422 2.96 27.71 12.91
N THR A 423 3.92 28.58 12.58
CA THR A 423 5.33 28.44 12.90
C THR A 423 5.69 29.41 14.02
N PRO A 424 5.53 29.06 15.30
CA PRO A 424 5.80 29.96 16.42
C PRO A 424 7.23 30.46 16.46
N CYS A 425 8.17 29.56 16.15
CA CYS A 425 9.60 29.84 16.03
C CYS A 425 10.19 28.93 14.95
N GLU A 426 11.37 29.28 14.48
CA GLU A 426 12.07 28.56 13.41
C GLU A 426 12.18 27.05 13.70
N GLY A 427 11.72 26.25 12.76
CA GLY A 427 11.75 24.79 12.84
C GLY A 427 10.62 24.13 13.66
N ASN A 428 9.77 24.90 14.35
CA ASN A 428 8.59 24.37 15.05
C ASN A 428 7.32 24.68 14.26
N VAL A 429 6.52 23.65 13.94
CA VAL A 429 5.30 23.81 13.15
C VAL A 429 4.14 23.14 13.85
N LEU A 430 3.09 23.90 14.14
CA LEU A 430 1.80 23.42 14.60
C LEU A 430 0.82 23.49 13.44
N SER A 431 0.14 22.37 13.10
CA SER A 431 -0.85 22.37 12.02
C SER A 431 -2.12 21.65 12.40
N LEU A 432 -3.25 22.22 11.98
CA LEU A 432 -4.56 21.62 12.04
C LEU A 432 -5.06 21.44 10.61
N ALA A 433 -5.57 20.24 10.29
CA ALA A 433 -6.16 19.97 9.00
C ALA A 433 -7.46 19.18 9.16
N VAL A 434 -8.45 19.52 8.34
CA VAL A 434 -9.73 18.82 8.24
C VAL A 434 -10.00 18.54 6.77
N SER A 435 -10.40 17.31 6.44
CA SER A 435 -10.71 16.95 5.05
C SER A 435 -11.89 15.99 4.96
N GLY A 436 -12.70 16.18 3.90
CA GLY A 436 -13.64 15.21 3.40
C GLY A 436 -13.07 14.49 2.18
N SER A 437 -13.24 13.19 2.09
CA SER A 437 -12.80 12.41 0.92
C SER A 437 -13.74 11.24 0.64
N ARG A 438 -13.72 10.72 -0.59
CA ARG A 438 -14.49 9.58 -1.02
C ARG A 438 -13.58 8.39 -1.27
N GLY A 439 -13.87 7.25 -0.64
CA GLY A 439 -13.20 5.98 -0.92
C GLY A 439 -14.00 5.16 -1.92
N TYR A 440 -13.34 4.61 -2.93
CA TYR A 440 -13.98 3.74 -3.92
C TYR A 440 -13.63 2.29 -3.63
N PRO A 441 -14.59 1.34 -3.73
CA PRO A 441 -14.29 -0.08 -3.60
C PRO A 441 -13.27 -0.52 -4.64
N HIS A 442 -12.46 -1.50 -4.28
CA HIS A 442 -11.48 -2.05 -5.21
C HIS A 442 -12.19 -2.92 -6.27
N TYR A 443 -11.74 -2.87 -7.52
CA TYR A 443 -12.36 -3.65 -8.60
C TYR A 443 -12.28 -5.16 -8.37
N SER A 444 -11.21 -5.64 -7.73
CA SER A 444 -11.08 -7.03 -7.32
C SER A 444 -12.19 -7.49 -6.37
N ASP A 445 -12.74 -6.58 -5.57
CA ASP A 445 -13.78 -6.88 -4.59
C ASP A 445 -15.19 -6.90 -5.21
N MET A 446 -15.32 -6.37 -6.42
CA MET A 446 -16.58 -6.19 -7.12
C MET A 446 -16.77 -7.10 -8.35
N ASN A 447 -15.82 -7.97 -8.68
CA ASN A 447 -15.85 -8.69 -9.97
C ASN A 447 -16.88 -9.84 -10.03
N GLY A 448 -17.70 -10.05 -9.00
CA GLY A 448 -18.77 -11.05 -8.98
C GLY A 448 -18.30 -12.52 -9.03
N ILE A 449 -17.00 -12.75 -9.06
CA ILE A 449 -16.43 -14.10 -9.16
C ILE A 449 -16.29 -14.68 -7.74
N SER A 450 -16.81 -15.88 -7.53
CA SER A 450 -16.60 -16.65 -6.30
C SER A 450 -15.44 -17.62 -6.50
N GLN A 451 -14.44 -17.52 -5.64
CA GLN A 451 -13.28 -18.40 -5.69
C GLN A 451 -13.32 -19.41 -4.53
N PRO A 452 -13.34 -20.72 -4.82
CA PRO A 452 -13.17 -21.74 -3.80
C PRO A 452 -11.73 -21.81 -3.32
N ASP A 453 -11.55 -21.95 -2.02
CA ASP A 453 -10.27 -22.17 -1.34
C ASP A 453 -10.41 -23.29 -0.33
N ASN A 454 -9.29 -23.82 0.21
CA ASN A 454 -9.29 -24.90 1.19
C ASN A 454 -10.21 -26.07 0.78
N GLY A 455 -10.05 -26.59 -0.44
CA GLY A 455 -10.83 -27.72 -0.94
C GLY A 455 -12.32 -27.46 -1.15
N GLY A 456 -12.74 -26.18 -1.17
CA GLY A 456 -14.13 -25.77 -1.32
C GLY A 456 -14.86 -25.53 0.00
N TYR A 457 -14.18 -25.60 1.15
CA TYR A 457 -14.78 -25.26 2.45
C TYR A 457 -14.74 -23.76 2.77
N LEU A 458 -13.94 -23.00 2.04
CA LEU A 458 -13.85 -21.54 2.13
C LEU A 458 -14.14 -20.93 0.76
N TYR A 459 -15.00 -19.91 0.72
CA TYR A 459 -15.33 -19.17 -0.50
C TYR A 459 -15.13 -17.69 -0.29
N THR A 460 -14.50 -17.04 -1.26
CA THR A 460 -14.50 -15.59 -1.34
C THR A 460 -15.59 -15.15 -2.31
N LEU A 461 -16.69 -14.61 -1.76
CA LEU A 461 -17.80 -14.06 -2.54
C LEU A 461 -17.54 -12.56 -2.79
N ARG A 462 -17.34 -12.19 -4.03
CA ARG A 462 -17.16 -10.80 -4.46
C ARG A 462 -18.49 -10.23 -4.91
N THR A 463 -18.89 -9.10 -4.34
CA THR A 463 -20.22 -8.52 -4.55
C THR A 463 -20.17 -7.24 -5.37
N MET A 464 -21.10 -7.12 -6.32
CA MET A 464 -21.27 -5.91 -7.14
C MET A 464 -21.96 -4.75 -6.41
N SER A 465 -22.53 -5.00 -5.24
CA SER A 465 -23.34 -4.02 -4.51
C SER A 465 -22.51 -3.03 -3.68
N LEU A 466 -21.19 -3.13 -3.69
CA LEU A 466 -20.34 -2.22 -2.93
C LEU A 466 -20.47 -0.77 -3.42
N MET A 467 -20.64 0.13 -2.45
CA MET A 467 -20.83 1.56 -2.69
C MET A 467 -19.60 2.34 -2.27
N PRO A 468 -19.34 3.51 -2.88
CA PRO A 468 -18.31 4.41 -2.40
C PRO A 468 -18.55 4.85 -0.96
N SER A 469 -17.50 4.82 -0.15
CA SER A 469 -17.51 5.28 1.25
C SER A 469 -17.23 6.78 1.34
N LEU A 470 -17.72 7.43 2.39
CA LEU A 470 -17.48 8.84 2.69
C LEU A 470 -16.65 8.94 3.97
N HIS A 471 -15.50 9.62 3.88
CA HIS A 471 -14.55 9.78 4.98
C HIS A 471 -14.42 11.25 5.38
N TYR A 472 -14.42 11.52 6.67
CA TYR A 472 -14.05 12.80 7.26
C TYR A 472 -12.91 12.58 8.24
N GLN A 473 -11.91 13.44 8.16
CA GLN A 473 -10.74 13.39 9.01
C GLN A 473 -10.43 14.76 9.57
N ALA A 474 -10.10 14.81 10.86
CA ALA A 474 -9.49 15.97 11.50
C ALA A 474 -8.16 15.53 12.11
N GLN A 475 -7.13 16.35 11.98
CA GLN A 475 -5.80 16.06 12.49
C GLN A 475 -5.14 17.31 13.05
N LEU A 476 -4.54 17.16 14.21
CA LEU A 476 -3.62 18.12 14.81
C LEU A 476 -2.21 17.50 14.79
N SER A 477 -1.22 18.25 14.33
CA SER A 477 0.17 17.81 14.35
C SER A 477 1.10 18.92 14.83
N TYR A 478 2.14 18.53 15.56
CA TYR A 478 3.20 19.40 16.01
C TYR A 478 4.55 18.78 15.68
N VAL A 479 5.36 19.50 14.93
CA VAL A 479 6.71 19.11 14.54
C VAL A 479 7.68 20.10 15.19
N THR A 480 8.68 19.60 15.88
CA THR A 480 9.70 20.42 16.53
C THR A 480 10.92 20.61 15.63
N LYS A 481 11.76 21.61 15.91
CA LYS A 481 13.06 21.85 15.25
C LYS A 481 13.96 20.59 15.29
N GLY A 482 13.87 19.80 16.36
CA GLY A 482 14.61 18.54 16.52
C GLY A 482 14.04 17.35 15.76
N GLY A 483 13.00 17.54 14.94
CA GLY A 483 12.38 16.47 14.18
C GLY A 483 11.40 15.60 14.96
N PHE A 484 11.14 15.88 16.25
CA PHE A 484 10.09 15.20 17.00
C PHE A 484 8.73 15.58 16.44
N GLN A 485 7.84 14.59 16.31
CA GLN A 485 6.51 14.81 15.75
C GLN A 485 5.47 14.22 16.71
N PHE A 486 4.44 14.99 16.98
CA PHE A 486 3.27 14.56 17.72
C PHE A 486 2.04 14.76 16.84
N ARG A 487 1.19 13.75 16.79
CA ARG A 487 -0.01 13.77 15.98
C ARG A 487 -1.19 13.20 16.75
N ALA A 488 -2.33 13.90 16.65
CA ALA A 488 -3.63 13.41 17.09
C ALA A 488 -4.59 13.45 15.90
N TRP A 489 -5.45 12.44 15.76
CA TRP A 489 -6.44 12.41 14.68
C TRP A 489 -7.77 11.83 15.11
N TYR A 490 -8.79 12.26 14.40
CA TYR A 490 -10.11 11.69 14.40
C TYR A 490 -10.52 11.34 12.97
N ASN A 491 -10.89 10.10 12.72
CA ASN A 491 -11.42 9.61 11.45
C ASN A 491 -12.85 9.13 11.64
N ARG A 492 -13.72 9.46 10.70
CA ARG A 492 -15.07 8.90 10.61
C ARG A 492 -15.37 8.52 9.18
N ALA A 493 -15.79 7.29 8.93
CA ALA A 493 -16.27 6.83 7.65
C ALA A 493 -17.69 6.27 7.75
N SER A 494 -18.50 6.57 6.74
CA SER A 494 -19.79 5.93 6.48
C SER A 494 -19.70 5.12 5.20
N GLY A 495 -20.34 3.95 5.17
CA GLY A 495 -20.23 3.02 4.06
C GLY A 495 -18.81 2.45 3.88
N HIS A 496 -18.01 2.40 4.96
CA HIS A 496 -16.67 1.81 4.91
C HIS A 496 -16.75 0.34 4.47
N VAL A 497 -15.90 -0.07 3.52
CA VAL A 497 -15.89 -1.46 3.05
C VAL A 497 -15.12 -2.32 4.05
N MET A 498 -15.78 -3.36 4.54
CA MET A 498 -15.22 -4.30 5.50
C MET A 498 -15.53 -5.73 5.09
N GLN A 499 -14.55 -6.63 5.28
CA GLN A 499 -14.76 -8.05 5.07
C GLN A 499 -15.66 -8.63 6.16
N GLN A 500 -16.65 -9.39 5.73
CA GLN A 500 -17.56 -10.18 6.57
C GLN A 500 -17.30 -11.66 6.31
N LEU A 501 -17.55 -12.46 7.34
CA LEU A 501 -17.49 -13.90 7.25
C LEU A 501 -18.78 -14.47 7.84
N TYR A 502 -19.41 -15.40 7.13
CA TYR A 502 -20.59 -16.11 7.61
C TYR A 502 -20.56 -17.58 7.20
N PRO A 503 -20.99 -18.48 8.08
CA PRO A 503 -21.17 -19.87 7.74
C PRO A 503 -22.42 -20.03 6.88
N ASP A 504 -22.32 -20.76 5.78
CA ASP A 504 -23.46 -21.22 5.02
C ASP A 504 -23.74 -22.71 5.37
N VAL A 505 -24.84 -22.93 6.10
CA VAL A 505 -25.21 -24.28 6.61
C VAL A 505 -25.64 -25.20 5.46
N PHE A 506 -26.20 -24.64 4.39
CA PHE A 506 -26.67 -25.42 3.23
C PHE A 506 -25.49 -25.83 2.35
N LEU A 507 -24.59 -24.89 2.10
CA LEU A 507 -23.39 -25.13 1.28
C LEU A 507 -22.26 -25.79 2.09
N LYS A 508 -22.40 -25.88 3.41
CA LYS A 508 -21.40 -26.46 4.34
C LYS A 508 -20.01 -25.86 4.18
N CYS A 509 -19.98 -24.58 3.94
CA CYS A 509 -18.76 -23.81 3.74
C CYS A 509 -18.82 -22.48 4.51
N VAL A 510 -17.67 -21.84 4.59
CA VAL A 510 -17.52 -20.51 5.17
C VAL A 510 -17.35 -19.49 4.03
N ILE A 511 -18.17 -18.45 4.03
CA ILE A 511 -18.17 -17.43 2.99
C ILE A 511 -17.53 -16.15 3.51
N LEU A 512 -16.50 -15.67 2.81
CA LEU A 512 -15.90 -14.34 2.96
C LEU A 512 -16.53 -13.40 1.94
N SER A 513 -17.04 -12.25 2.38
CA SER A 513 -17.62 -11.24 1.50
C SER A 513 -17.31 -9.84 1.99
N ASN A 514 -17.12 -8.90 1.10
CA ASN A 514 -16.97 -7.49 1.45
C ASN A 514 -18.33 -6.81 1.49
N LYS A 515 -18.55 -5.96 2.51
CA LYS A 515 -19.79 -5.20 2.73
C LYS A 515 -19.48 -3.76 3.12
N ASN A 516 -20.39 -2.86 2.81
CA ASN A 516 -20.37 -1.51 3.35
C ASN A 516 -20.94 -1.52 4.76
N ILE A 517 -20.16 -1.11 5.75
CA ILE A 517 -20.61 -0.97 7.15
C ILE A 517 -21.15 0.44 7.40
N ASP A 518 -22.06 0.55 8.39
CA ASP A 518 -22.74 1.82 8.67
C ASP A 518 -21.78 2.90 9.15
N ARG A 519 -20.83 2.52 10.01
CA ARG A 519 -19.91 3.47 10.64
C ARG A 519 -18.59 2.84 11.02
N HIS A 520 -17.52 3.52 10.63
CA HIS A 520 -16.17 3.33 11.14
C HIS A 520 -15.74 4.63 11.82
N GLN A 521 -15.22 4.56 13.04
CA GLN A 521 -14.70 5.71 13.80
C GLN A 521 -13.36 5.34 14.43
N GLN A 522 -12.40 6.26 14.37
CA GLN A 522 -11.09 6.07 14.98
C GLN A 522 -10.59 7.38 15.59
N VAL A 523 -10.10 7.31 16.83
CA VAL A 523 -9.33 8.37 17.49
C VAL A 523 -7.95 7.83 17.78
N GLY A 524 -6.91 8.55 17.42
CA GLY A 524 -5.55 8.06 17.64
C GLY A 524 -4.55 9.16 17.95
N LEU A 525 -3.44 8.71 18.54
CA LEU A 525 -2.27 9.51 18.87
C LEU A 525 -1.01 8.81 18.34
N GLN A 526 -0.03 9.59 17.90
CA GLN A 526 1.27 9.06 17.48
C GLN A 526 2.37 10.05 17.87
N ALA A 527 3.50 9.53 18.32
CA ALA A 527 4.72 10.26 18.54
C ALA A 527 5.85 9.62 17.71
N VAL A 528 6.62 10.44 16.99
CA VAL A 528 7.81 10.04 16.24
C VAL A 528 9.00 10.77 16.85
N MET A 529 9.99 10.02 17.28
CA MET A 529 11.14 10.50 18.06
C MET A 529 12.45 10.07 17.37
N PRO A 530 12.91 10.81 16.33
CA PRO A 530 14.21 10.57 15.73
C PRO A 530 15.29 11.09 16.66
N HIS A 531 16.42 10.39 16.74
CA HIS A 531 17.58 10.84 17.48
C HIS A 531 18.87 10.37 16.82
N GLN A 532 19.88 11.25 16.82
CA GLN A 532 21.23 10.96 16.32
C GLN A 532 22.24 11.03 17.47
N PHE A 533 22.88 9.92 17.77
CA PHE A 533 23.97 9.84 18.74
C PHE A 533 25.32 9.98 18.02
N GLY A 534 25.90 11.15 18.11
CA GLY A 534 27.13 11.44 17.36
C GLY A 534 26.99 11.15 15.88
N SER A 535 28.06 10.70 15.23
CA SER A 535 28.04 10.31 13.79
C SER A 535 27.77 8.83 13.56
N TRP A 536 27.71 8.02 14.61
CA TRP A 536 27.72 6.56 14.49
C TRP A 536 26.37 5.87 14.66
N LEU A 537 25.39 6.45 15.40
CA LEU A 537 24.13 5.79 15.67
C LEU A 537 22.96 6.73 15.41
N TYR A 538 22.12 6.37 14.44
CA TYR A 538 20.79 6.96 14.26
C TYR A 538 19.73 6.03 14.85
N THR A 539 18.76 6.59 15.56
CA THR A 539 17.58 5.87 16.06
C THR A 539 16.31 6.66 15.77
N CYS A 540 15.22 5.95 15.54
CA CYS A 540 13.89 6.55 15.47
C CYS A 540 12.90 5.63 16.17
N LEU A 541 12.24 6.14 17.21
CA LEU A 541 11.15 5.45 17.89
C LEU A 541 9.83 6.09 17.48
N THR A 542 8.92 5.28 16.97
CA THR A 542 7.52 5.67 16.72
C THR A 542 6.64 4.92 17.70
N LEU A 543 5.84 5.64 18.46
CA LEU A 543 4.81 5.09 19.33
C LEU A 543 3.46 5.57 18.84
N GLY A 544 2.50 4.66 18.71
CA GLY A 544 1.16 4.96 18.27
C GLY A 544 0.12 4.22 19.10
N GLY A 545 -1.09 4.76 19.13
CA GLY A 545 -2.25 4.09 19.70
C GLY A 545 -3.54 4.68 19.16
N ALA A 546 -4.54 3.83 19.03
CA ALA A 546 -5.84 4.26 18.57
C ALA A 546 -6.98 3.49 19.23
N TRP A 547 -8.08 4.20 19.44
CA TRP A 547 -9.38 3.64 19.72
C TRP A 547 -10.17 3.57 18.41
N THR A 548 -10.71 2.39 18.09
CA THR A 548 -11.49 2.15 16.89
C THR A 548 -12.87 1.59 17.26
N ARG A 549 -13.90 2.04 16.56
CA ARG A 549 -15.26 1.52 16.66
C ARG A 549 -15.83 1.25 15.28
N ASP A 550 -16.28 0.01 15.06
CA ASP A 550 -17.02 -0.42 13.89
C ASP A 550 -18.45 -0.77 14.24
N LYS A 551 -19.40 -0.30 13.43
CA LYS A 551 -20.82 -0.64 13.59
C LYS A 551 -21.38 -1.09 12.26
N TYR A 552 -22.04 -2.25 12.28
CA TYR A 552 -22.78 -2.80 11.16
C TYR A 552 -24.05 -3.48 11.68
N GLU A 553 -25.19 -3.06 11.19
CA GLU A 553 -26.49 -3.63 11.48
C GLU A 553 -27.03 -4.29 10.19
N PRO A 554 -26.90 -5.62 10.06
CA PRO A 554 -27.32 -6.33 8.85
C PRO A 554 -28.85 -6.42 8.77
N THR A 555 -29.34 -6.61 7.55
CA THR A 555 -30.78 -6.73 7.31
C THR A 555 -31.33 -8.13 7.59
N LEU A 556 -30.62 -9.21 7.28
CA LEU A 556 -31.01 -10.62 7.50
C LEU A 556 -29.80 -11.53 7.31
N TRP A 557 -29.66 -12.58 8.12
CA TRP A 557 -28.69 -13.69 7.99
C TRP A 557 -27.21 -13.35 8.20
N GLU A 558 -26.83 -12.10 8.32
CA GLU A 558 -25.45 -11.66 8.53
C GLU A 558 -25.17 -11.37 10.01
N VAL A 559 -23.92 -11.44 10.43
CA VAL A 559 -23.55 -11.19 11.83
C VAL A 559 -23.40 -9.68 12.06
N PRO A 560 -24.13 -9.10 13.04
CA PRO A 560 -23.97 -7.70 13.38
C PRO A 560 -22.58 -7.45 13.99
N VAL A 561 -22.00 -6.29 13.68
CA VAL A 561 -20.73 -5.87 14.24
C VAL A 561 -20.93 -4.61 15.08
N ASN A 562 -20.47 -4.65 16.32
CA ASN A 562 -20.38 -3.47 17.19
C ASN A 562 -19.09 -3.59 18.00
N SER A 563 -17.98 -3.49 17.30
CA SER A 563 -16.66 -3.64 17.91
C SER A 563 -16.16 -2.33 18.50
N ARG A 564 -15.45 -2.40 19.60
CA ARG A 564 -14.70 -1.29 20.21
C ARG A 564 -13.37 -1.84 20.69
N ILE A 565 -12.29 -1.33 20.16
CA ILE A 565 -10.97 -1.79 20.52
C ILE A 565 -9.99 -0.63 20.71
N ILE A 566 -9.11 -0.77 21.69
CA ILE A 566 -7.94 0.09 21.87
C ILE A 566 -6.73 -0.76 21.53
N HIS A 567 -5.89 -0.25 20.64
CA HIS A 567 -4.62 -0.90 20.28
C HIS A 567 -3.47 0.10 20.34
N GLY A 568 -2.27 -0.42 20.57
CA GLY A 568 -1.03 0.32 20.54
C GLY A 568 -0.05 -0.33 19.59
N GLU A 569 0.81 0.46 19.00
CA GLU A 569 1.91 0.03 18.13
C GLU A 569 3.21 0.75 18.51
N ALA A 570 4.32 0.06 18.31
CA ALA A 570 5.66 0.63 18.47
C ALA A 570 6.52 0.18 17.30
N LYS A 571 7.25 1.13 16.69
CA LYS A 571 8.24 0.84 15.65
C LYS A 571 9.55 1.48 16.06
N PHE A 572 10.61 0.70 16.10
CA PHE A 572 11.97 1.16 16.33
C PHE A 572 12.80 0.94 15.07
N THR A 573 13.53 1.95 14.66
CA THR A 573 14.53 1.88 13.61
C THR A 573 15.86 2.33 14.21
N GLY A 574 16.89 1.50 14.10
CA GLY A 574 18.26 1.82 14.50
C GLY A 574 19.22 1.58 13.35
N VAL A 575 20.15 2.51 13.12
CA VAL A 575 21.25 2.35 12.15
C VAL A 575 22.55 2.74 12.81
N ALA A 576 23.42 1.74 13.02
CA ALA A 576 24.73 1.93 13.61
C ALA A 576 25.82 1.83 12.53
N THR A 577 26.62 2.88 12.37
CA THR A 577 27.84 2.85 11.56
C THR A 577 28.94 2.16 12.38
N LEU A 578 29.25 0.91 12.02
CA LEU A 578 30.23 0.09 12.74
C LEU A 578 31.66 0.51 12.39
N CYS A 579 31.86 0.92 11.13
CA CYS A 579 33.15 1.39 10.63
C CYS A 579 32.90 2.40 9.51
N SER A 580 33.67 3.47 9.46
CA SER A 580 33.60 4.49 8.41
C SER A 580 34.49 4.17 7.23
N LYS A 581 35.58 3.43 7.44
CA LYS A 581 36.53 2.95 6.39
C LYS A 581 37.03 1.56 6.77
N PRO A 582 36.47 0.48 6.18
CA PRO A 582 35.40 0.43 5.19
C PRO A 582 34.04 0.90 5.75
N ASN A 583 33.18 1.45 4.87
CA ASN A 583 31.86 1.95 5.27
C ASN A 583 30.91 0.77 5.54
N ILE A 584 30.77 0.38 6.80
CA ILE A 584 29.93 -0.74 7.25
C ILE A 584 28.89 -0.22 8.25
N ALA A 585 27.64 -0.56 8.03
CA ALA A 585 26.54 -0.19 8.92
C ALA A 585 25.61 -1.39 9.20
N LEU A 586 25.15 -1.48 10.44
CA LEU A 586 24.13 -2.41 10.90
C LEU A 586 22.80 -1.68 11.07
N SER A 587 21.74 -2.21 10.44
CA SER A 587 20.38 -1.72 10.67
C SER A 587 19.56 -2.73 11.42
N VAL A 588 18.74 -2.24 12.36
CA VAL A 588 17.78 -3.02 13.14
C VAL A 588 16.43 -2.31 13.07
N ASP A 589 15.42 -3.01 12.61
CA ASP A 589 14.03 -2.56 12.60
C ASP A 589 13.20 -3.50 13.47
N ALA A 590 12.53 -2.97 14.47
CA ALA A 590 11.61 -3.72 15.29
C ALA A 590 10.22 -3.11 15.22
N PHE A 591 9.22 -3.94 15.08
CA PHE A 591 7.81 -3.54 15.11
C PHE A 591 7.08 -4.40 16.13
N GLY A 592 6.20 -3.81 16.90
CA GLY A 592 5.32 -4.51 17.83
C GLY A 592 3.94 -3.88 17.85
N GLN A 593 2.92 -4.70 17.97
CA GLN A 593 1.53 -4.29 18.02
C GLN A 593 0.81 -5.08 19.12
N THR A 594 -0.05 -4.40 19.89
CA THR A 594 -0.96 -5.06 20.83
C THR A 594 -2.08 -5.76 20.06
N LYS A 595 -2.93 -6.53 20.76
CA LYS A 595 -4.14 -7.07 20.16
C LYS A 595 -4.94 -5.94 19.47
N THR A 596 -5.35 -6.17 18.24
CA THR A 596 -6.18 -5.22 17.47
C THR A 596 -7.29 -5.96 16.73
N GLN A 597 -8.11 -5.20 16.00
CA GLN A 597 -9.17 -5.72 15.15
C GLN A 597 -9.12 -5.05 13.79
N GLN A 598 -9.26 -5.84 12.75
CA GLN A 598 -9.36 -5.38 11.38
C GLN A 598 -10.64 -5.97 10.76
N GLY A 599 -11.69 -5.14 10.68
CA GLY A 599 -13.00 -5.63 10.31
C GLY A 599 -13.51 -6.66 11.32
N VAL A 600 -13.87 -7.83 10.83
CA VAL A 600 -14.35 -8.97 11.66
C VAL A 600 -13.21 -9.78 12.28
N TRP A 601 -11.96 -9.53 11.88
CA TRP A 601 -10.80 -10.28 12.32
C TRP A 601 -10.18 -9.68 13.57
N GLU A 602 -10.01 -10.49 14.60
CA GLU A 602 -9.13 -10.18 15.71
C GLU A 602 -7.69 -10.57 15.35
N LEU A 603 -6.75 -9.66 15.56
CA LEU A 603 -5.32 -9.88 15.41
C LEU A 603 -4.69 -9.87 16.80
N PRO A 604 -4.13 -10.99 17.27
CA PRO A 604 -3.38 -11.04 18.52
C PRO A 604 -2.15 -10.13 18.47
N ALA A 605 -1.64 -9.81 19.64
CA ALA A 605 -0.36 -9.11 19.76
C ALA A 605 0.75 -9.87 19.03
N HIS A 606 1.55 -9.16 18.24
CA HIS A 606 2.68 -9.73 17.51
C HIS A 606 3.86 -8.77 17.47
N ALA A 607 5.03 -9.28 17.17
CA ALA A 607 6.25 -8.50 17.03
C ALA A 607 7.10 -9.06 15.89
N GLN A 608 7.77 -8.17 15.17
CA GLN A 608 8.69 -8.49 14.08
C GLN A 608 10.02 -7.82 14.35
N LEU A 609 11.11 -8.49 14.01
CA LEU A 609 12.47 -7.97 14.09
C LEU A 609 13.17 -8.25 12.76
N ASP A 610 13.63 -7.20 12.10
CA ASP A 610 14.39 -7.24 10.87
C ASP A 610 15.79 -6.68 11.12
N MET A 611 16.79 -7.31 10.49
CA MET A 611 18.19 -6.90 10.62
C MET A 611 18.86 -6.88 9.24
N SER A 612 19.74 -5.93 9.02
CA SER A 612 20.60 -5.94 7.84
C SER A 612 21.97 -5.35 8.10
N LEU A 613 22.98 -5.94 7.45
CA LEU A 613 24.35 -5.47 7.42
C LEU A 613 24.64 -4.94 6.02
N ARG A 614 25.09 -3.69 5.94
CA ARG A 614 25.47 -3.02 4.69
C ARG A 614 26.96 -2.77 4.70
N TRP A 615 27.61 -3.06 3.57
CA TRP A 615 28.99 -2.70 3.27
C TRP A 615 29.06 -1.93 1.95
N MET A 616 29.60 -0.71 2.01
CA MET A 616 29.89 0.10 0.82
C MET A 616 31.38 0.05 0.52
N PHE A 617 31.72 -0.16 -0.75
CA PHE A 617 33.08 -0.31 -1.25
C PHE A 617 33.23 0.33 -2.64
N CYS A 618 34.41 0.25 -3.25
CA CYS A 618 34.71 0.94 -4.52
C CYS A 618 34.39 2.45 -4.47
N LYS A 619 34.83 3.13 -3.39
CA LYS A 619 34.56 4.55 -3.17
C LYS A 619 33.03 4.85 -3.08
N ASP A 620 32.30 4.00 -2.39
CA ASP A 620 30.84 4.05 -2.19
C ASP A 620 30.00 3.86 -3.47
N MET A 621 30.63 3.43 -4.59
CA MET A 621 29.90 3.10 -5.80
C MET A 621 29.24 1.74 -5.75
N ALA A 622 29.74 0.82 -4.94
CA ALA A 622 29.17 -0.51 -4.76
C ALA A 622 28.65 -0.71 -3.34
N THR A 623 27.49 -1.30 -3.20
CA THR A 623 26.83 -1.63 -1.93
C THR A 623 26.49 -3.11 -1.90
N LEU A 624 27.04 -3.83 -0.92
CA LEU A 624 26.63 -5.18 -0.56
C LEU A 624 25.77 -5.10 0.69
N ARG A 625 24.59 -5.73 0.68
CA ARG A 625 23.68 -5.82 1.82
C ARG A 625 23.33 -7.27 2.09
N LEU A 626 23.51 -7.70 3.34
CA LEU A 626 22.98 -8.95 3.87
C LEU A 626 21.77 -8.61 4.74
N PHE A 627 20.67 -9.34 4.61
CA PHE A 627 19.48 -9.05 5.41
C PHE A 627 18.79 -10.31 5.91
N CYS A 628 18.15 -10.18 7.06
CA CYS A 628 17.27 -11.19 7.64
C CYS A 628 16.01 -10.50 8.15
N ASN A 629 14.88 -10.79 7.52
CA ASN A 629 13.58 -10.29 7.95
C ASN A 629 12.88 -11.36 8.80
N ASP A 630 12.08 -10.90 9.76
CA ASP A 630 11.36 -11.72 10.72
C ASP A 630 12.27 -12.73 11.47
N VAL A 631 13.37 -12.19 12.04
CA VAL A 631 14.35 -13.00 12.81
C VAL A 631 13.67 -13.83 13.91
N LEU A 632 12.61 -13.28 14.53
CA LEU A 632 11.85 -13.91 15.61
C LEU A 632 10.85 -14.96 15.12
N THR A 633 10.57 -15.01 13.80
CA THR A 633 9.51 -15.85 13.20
C THR A 633 8.14 -15.63 13.84
N ASN A 634 7.82 -14.40 14.20
CA ASN A 634 6.58 -14.03 14.90
C ASN A 634 5.92 -12.77 14.31
N GLY A 635 6.40 -12.33 13.14
CA GLY A 635 5.89 -11.11 12.48
C GLY A 635 4.55 -11.28 11.78
N THR A 636 4.09 -12.52 11.57
CA THR A 636 2.82 -12.78 10.90
C THR A 636 1.71 -13.01 11.92
N PRO A 637 0.69 -12.15 12.00
CA PRO A 637 -0.39 -12.32 12.94
C PRO A 637 -1.28 -13.52 12.59
N LYS A 638 -1.87 -14.11 13.61
CA LYS A 638 -2.93 -15.09 13.50
C LYS A 638 -4.26 -14.33 13.41
N TYR A 639 -4.96 -14.41 12.29
CA TYR A 639 -6.28 -13.84 12.14
C TYR A 639 -7.31 -14.75 12.79
N ARG A 640 -8.08 -14.22 13.74
CA ARG A 640 -9.15 -14.94 14.40
C ARG A 640 -10.47 -14.24 14.16
N TYR A 641 -11.43 -14.95 13.62
CA TYR A 641 -12.82 -14.51 13.55
C TYR A 641 -13.62 -15.19 14.65
N MET A 642 -14.37 -14.41 15.44
CA MET A 642 -15.18 -14.93 16.53
C MET A 642 -16.66 -14.93 16.12
N VAL A 643 -17.26 -16.12 16.06
CA VAL A 643 -18.69 -16.32 15.89
C VAL A 643 -19.22 -17.06 17.11
N TYR A 644 -20.13 -16.46 17.86
CA TYR A 644 -20.76 -17.08 19.04
C TYR A 644 -19.74 -17.74 20.00
N ASP A 645 -18.70 -16.98 20.38
CA ASP A 645 -17.59 -17.41 21.24
C ASP A 645 -16.69 -18.56 20.69
N ARG A 646 -16.85 -18.92 19.43
CA ARG A 646 -16.03 -19.93 18.76
C ARG A 646 -15.22 -19.30 17.62
N GLY A 647 -13.92 -19.58 17.62
CA GLY A 647 -12.98 -18.94 16.70
C GLY A 647 -12.74 -19.76 15.43
N PHE A 648 -12.86 -19.12 14.29
CA PHE A 648 -12.24 -19.54 13.06
C PHE A 648 -10.84 -18.87 12.96
N ASP A 649 -9.81 -19.68 12.85
CA ASP A 649 -8.44 -19.18 12.82
C ASP A 649 -7.84 -19.33 11.42
N LEU A 650 -7.26 -18.25 10.92
CA LEU A 650 -6.51 -18.19 9.68
C LEU A 650 -5.12 -17.62 9.96
N ARG A 651 -4.07 -18.35 9.65
CA ARG A 651 -2.70 -17.94 9.95
C ARG A 651 -1.76 -18.26 8.81
N ASN A 652 -1.10 -17.25 8.26
CA ASN A 652 0.09 -17.46 7.46
C ASN A 652 1.19 -18.06 8.35
N VAL A 653 1.82 -19.13 7.90
CA VAL A 653 2.93 -19.75 8.63
C VAL A 653 4.13 -18.82 8.54
N PRO A 654 4.61 -18.25 9.67
CA PRO A 654 5.71 -17.28 9.65
C PRO A 654 6.99 -17.97 9.21
N ARG A 655 7.75 -17.27 8.34
CA ARG A 655 8.99 -17.81 7.79
C ARG A 655 10.05 -16.73 7.75
N ARG A 656 11.21 -17.06 8.27
CA ARG A 656 12.41 -16.22 8.18
C ARG A 656 12.76 -15.99 6.71
N HIS A 657 13.10 -14.76 6.37
CA HIS A 657 13.48 -14.35 5.01
C HIS A 657 14.90 -13.79 5.06
N VAL A 658 15.85 -14.53 4.53
CA VAL A 658 17.26 -14.13 4.46
C VAL A 658 17.63 -13.83 3.02
N GLY A 659 18.55 -12.90 2.82
CA GLY A 659 19.00 -12.59 1.46
C GLY A 659 20.26 -11.75 1.43
N VAL A 660 20.74 -11.61 0.20
CA VAL A 660 21.89 -10.79 -0.17
C VAL A 660 21.52 -9.95 -1.37
N SER A 661 22.00 -8.72 -1.40
CA SER A 661 21.89 -7.85 -2.56
C SER A 661 23.20 -7.13 -2.83
N LEU A 662 23.46 -6.89 -4.12
CA LEU A 662 24.59 -6.12 -4.61
C LEU A 662 24.08 -5.06 -5.56
N THR A 663 24.45 -3.80 -5.33
CA THR A 663 24.09 -2.67 -6.18
C THR A 663 25.34 -1.91 -6.56
N MET A 664 25.46 -1.53 -7.82
CA MET A 664 26.56 -0.71 -8.37
C MET A 664 26.00 0.53 -9.06
N ARG A 665 26.61 1.68 -8.75
CA ARG A 665 26.26 2.98 -9.36
C ARG A 665 27.37 3.38 -10.32
N LEU A 666 26.98 3.82 -11.51
CA LEU A 666 27.84 4.24 -12.59
C LEU A 666 27.47 5.68 -12.98
N GLY A 667 28.45 6.55 -13.16
CA GLY A 667 28.22 7.97 -13.44
C GLY A 667 27.79 8.76 -12.20
N GLY A 668 27.79 10.07 -12.30
CA GLY A 668 27.54 10.99 -11.18
C GLY A 668 28.87 11.48 -10.59
N THR A 669 29.00 12.81 -10.48
CA THR A 669 30.05 13.44 -9.68
C THR A 669 29.70 13.31 -8.19
N ARG A 670 30.73 13.21 -7.35
CA ARG A 670 30.64 13.13 -5.89
C ARG A 670 29.99 14.36 -5.27
#